data_bf27a00bfa99dcd3bfa48f15c0681239
#
_entry.id   bf27a00bfa99dcd3bfa48f15c0681239
#
_cell.length_a   1.000
_cell.length_b   1.000
_cell.length_c   1.000
_cell.angle_alpha   90.00
_cell.angle_beta   90.00
_cell.angle_gamma   90.00
#
_symmetry.space_group_name_H-M   'P 1'
#
loop_
_entity.id
_entity.type
_entity.pdbx_description
1 polymer ?
#
loop_
_entity_poly.entity_id
_entity_poly.type
_entity_poly.pdbx_seq_one_letter_code
_entity_poly.pdbx_strand_id
1 'polypeptide(L)'
;MADIVIEVRDLTKTYTLGDNEVRALRGVSLTIERGEFVAIMGASGSGKSTLMNVIGCLDRPSSGLYLLEGVDVASLSEPELAGIRSRRIGFVFQSFNLLSRTSAQENVELPLLYSGEMADGDARARAALKLLGLEGRERNHSNQLSGGQQQRVAIARSLINNPAILLADEPTGNLDSVTSTEIMTTLQKLNSERGVTVILVTHDGEVAEYAGRIITLRDGHIVSDHRERSRHRIDGKASAPETPAPQHTAPEALVALDGEAVASQRFGAMALRAAGRALARNKLRSALTMLGIFIGVAALIAMVAVGQGANQAVKEQIASLGTNLLIVLPGAVTSSGVRNGYGSRSTLRAGDAEAITKEDSAVLMVSYLDRQTAQVENGNLNWSTSVYGVTPNYNQIRNWPVTSGREFAPEDERAAALVCLLGNTVVQNLFGEHQDPIGSVIRVKNVQMRVVGVLSNKGQSGFGQDQDDVVLIPFTTAERKVLGVAAPVAKATPSTTASLLNPYATTPDPATIYNASTTVISPFGAPPKLTGVVQVIFAEAKSEELIPDAIQQITDTIHRRHHIQPGKDNDFDIRNLSEIAKAAESSSHVMALLLAAVASISLLVGGIGIMNILLVSVTERTREIGIRMAIGARRVHILLQFLVEAVLLSAIGGVVGILAGVGASQAISALAGWPTLLSSKAVIGGFVFSAAVGIFFGYYPARKASMLNPIDALRYE
;
A
#
# COMPACT_ATOMS: atom_id res chain seq x y z
N MET A 1 -64.34 18.78 -0.48
CA MET A 1 -63.96 17.34 -0.53
C MET A 1 -63.10 17.11 0.68
N ALA A 2 -63.29 16.01 1.39
CA ALA A 2 -62.39 15.64 2.49
C ALA A 2 -60.94 15.49 1.94
N ASP A 3 -59.95 16.09 2.64
CA ASP A 3 -58.52 15.97 2.26
C ASP A 3 -58.00 14.61 2.72
N ILE A 4 -58.13 13.59 1.85
CA ILE A 4 -57.75 12.19 2.14
C ILE A 4 -56.21 12.11 2.08
N VAL A 5 -55.59 11.72 3.18
CA VAL A 5 -54.15 11.48 3.27
C VAL A 5 -53.80 10.01 2.98
N ILE A 6 -54.61 9.05 3.45
CA ILE A 6 -54.42 7.63 3.23
C ILE A 6 -55.71 7.05 2.66
N GLU A 7 -55.59 6.31 1.56
CA GLU A 7 -56.65 5.51 1.00
C GLU A 7 -56.13 4.09 0.73
N VAL A 8 -56.76 3.14 1.35
CA VAL A 8 -56.47 1.70 1.23
C VAL A 8 -57.70 0.98 0.74
N ARG A 9 -57.60 0.17 -0.33
CA ARG A 9 -58.69 -0.64 -0.88
C ARG A 9 -58.24 -2.09 -1.05
N ASP A 10 -58.97 -3.00 -0.43
CA ASP A 10 -58.79 -4.46 -0.49
C ASP A 10 -57.34 -4.91 -0.27
N LEU A 11 -56.65 -4.30 0.69
CA LEU A 11 -55.27 -4.52 0.99
C LEU A 11 -55.04 -5.91 1.59
N THR A 12 -54.16 -6.71 0.98
CA THR A 12 -53.75 -8.01 1.53
C THR A 12 -52.27 -8.03 1.82
N LYS A 13 -51.86 -8.80 2.81
CA LYS A 13 -50.48 -9.13 3.09
C LYS A 13 -50.32 -10.57 3.52
N THR A 14 -49.52 -11.31 2.75
CA THR A 14 -49.17 -12.71 3.04
C THR A 14 -47.65 -12.78 3.23
N TYR A 15 -47.22 -13.45 4.28
CA TYR A 15 -45.82 -13.78 4.55
C TYR A 15 -45.60 -15.27 4.29
N THR A 16 -44.55 -15.63 3.58
CA THR A 16 -44.13 -17.01 3.35
C THR A 16 -43.02 -17.35 4.32
N LEU A 17 -43.26 -18.28 5.22
CA LEU A 17 -42.31 -18.77 6.24
C LEU A 17 -42.00 -20.24 5.95
N GLY A 18 -40.99 -20.52 5.14
CA GLY A 18 -40.75 -21.86 4.60
C GLY A 18 -41.94 -22.30 3.74
N ASP A 19 -42.57 -23.44 4.09
CA ASP A 19 -43.71 -23.97 3.36
C ASP A 19 -45.05 -23.43 3.88
N ASN A 20 -45.07 -22.59 4.92
CA ASN A 20 -46.29 -22.05 5.50
C ASN A 20 -46.58 -20.63 5.03
N GLU A 21 -47.80 -20.37 4.60
CA GLU A 21 -48.33 -19.05 4.30
C GLU A 21 -49.12 -18.48 5.47
N VAL A 22 -48.73 -17.31 5.94
CA VAL A 22 -49.44 -16.56 6.97
C VAL A 22 -50.07 -15.33 6.34
N ARG A 23 -51.38 -15.33 6.22
CA ARG A 23 -52.19 -14.20 5.72
C ARG A 23 -52.44 -13.22 6.86
N ALA A 24 -51.59 -12.21 6.98
CA ALA A 24 -51.63 -11.22 8.06
C ALA A 24 -52.70 -10.14 7.83
N LEU A 25 -52.98 -9.77 6.57
CA LEU A 25 -54.10 -8.90 6.17
C LEU A 25 -54.93 -9.56 5.08
N ARG A 26 -56.27 -9.44 5.17
CA ARG A 26 -57.22 -10.17 4.33
C ARG A 26 -58.29 -9.25 3.74
N GLY A 27 -57.88 -8.27 2.90
CA GLY A 27 -58.81 -7.33 2.25
C GLY A 27 -59.19 -6.16 3.15
N VAL A 28 -58.22 -5.46 3.69
CA VAL A 28 -58.45 -4.29 4.53
C VAL A 28 -58.71 -3.05 3.62
N SER A 29 -59.84 -2.37 3.89
CA SER A 29 -60.18 -1.10 3.21
C SER A 29 -60.45 -0.02 4.24
N LEU A 30 -59.75 1.12 4.13
CA LEU A 30 -59.95 2.27 5.02
C LEU A 30 -59.49 3.57 4.35
N THR A 31 -60.04 4.69 4.80
CA THR A 31 -59.59 6.05 4.42
C THR A 31 -59.29 6.85 5.67
N ILE A 32 -58.20 7.64 5.66
CA ILE A 32 -57.83 8.55 6.76
C ILE A 32 -57.74 9.95 6.20
N GLU A 33 -58.42 10.88 6.85
CA GLU A 33 -58.40 12.31 6.47
C GLU A 33 -57.26 13.06 7.15
N ARG A 34 -56.82 14.15 6.54
CA ARG A 34 -55.76 15.03 7.11
C ARG A 34 -56.19 15.58 8.46
N GLY A 35 -55.27 15.53 9.46
CA GLY A 35 -55.57 16.01 10.82
C GLY A 35 -56.42 15.05 11.64
N GLU A 36 -56.81 13.88 11.15
CA GLU A 36 -57.51 12.87 11.92
C GLU A 36 -56.61 12.22 12.98
N PHE A 37 -57.14 11.94 14.17
CA PHE A 37 -56.48 11.12 15.17
C PHE A 37 -57.22 9.78 15.24
N VAL A 38 -56.55 8.73 14.71
CA VAL A 38 -57.13 7.39 14.55
C VAL A 38 -56.37 6.39 15.43
N ALA A 39 -57.12 5.58 16.19
CA ALA A 39 -56.57 4.41 16.90
C ALA A 39 -56.89 3.13 16.16
N ILE A 40 -55.89 2.30 15.91
CA ILE A 40 -56.01 0.95 15.37
C ILE A 40 -55.87 -0.05 16.53
N MET A 41 -56.97 -0.69 16.90
CA MET A 41 -57.07 -1.63 18.02
C MET A 41 -57.18 -3.09 17.57
N GLY A 42 -56.90 -4.00 18.46
CA GLY A 42 -57.13 -5.46 18.27
C GLY A 42 -56.23 -6.32 19.14
N ALA A 43 -56.55 -7.60 19.26
CA ALA A 43 -55.70 -8.55 19.99
C ALA A 43 -54.32 -8.75 19.38
N SER A 44 -53.38 -9.34 20.13
CA SER A 44 -52.08 -9.76 19.57
C SER A 44 -52.29 -10.71 18.40
N GLY A 45 -51.55 -10.53 17.28
CA GLY A 45 -51.72 -11.33 16.07
C GLY A 45 -52.86 -10.92 15.12
N SER A 46 -53.68 -9.88 15.45
CA SER A 46 -54.79 -9.43 14.59
C SER A 46 -54.38 -8.73 13.29
N GLY A 47 -53.09 -8.46 13.05
CA GLY A 47 -52.57 -7.79 11.86
C GLY A 47 -52.23 -6.29 12.02
N LYS A 48 -52.35 -5.70 13.22
CA LYS A 48 -52.13 -4.27 13.50
C LYS A 48 -50.74 -3.79 13.08
N SER A 49 -49.67 -4.43 13.56
CA SER A 49 -48.32 -4.06 13.23
C SER A 49 -47.98 -4.30 11.74
N THR A 50 -48.61 -5.30 11.11
CA THR A 50 -48.51 -5.51 9.67
C THR A 50 -49.16 -4.36 8.90
N LEU A 51 -50.37 -3.95 9.28
CA LEU A 51 -51.02 -2.80 8.66
C LEU A 51 -50.22 -1.53 8.84
N MET A 52 -49.68 -1.28 10.04
CA MET A 52 -48.82 -0.13 10.32
C MET A 52 -47.56 -0.15 9.47
N ASN A 53 -46.91 -1.31 9.30
CA ASN A 53 -45.70 -1.43 8.48
C ASN A 53 -45.98 -1.15 7.00
N VAL A 54 -47.15 -1.56 6.48
CA VAL A 54 -47.56 -1.27 5.11
C VAL A 54 -47.88 0.22 4.94
N ILE A 55 -48.70 0.78 5.86
CA ILE A 55 -49.03 2.21 5.85
C ILE A 55 -47.77 3.05 6.01
N GLY A 56 -46.82 2.60 6.83
CA GLY A 56 -45.51 3.25 7.03
C GLY A 56 -44.50 3.08 5.89
N CYS A 57 -44.87 2.43 4.80
CA CYS A 57 -43.95 2.13 3.69
C CYS A 57 -42.71 1.35 4.12
N LEU A 58 -42.75 0.64 5.23
CA LEU A 58 -41.71 -0.29 5.69
C LEU A 58 -41.83 -1.64 5.00
N ASP A 59 -43.07 -2.03 4.61
CA ASP A 59 -43.39 -3.24 3.88
C ASP A 59 -44.26 -2.91 2.67
N ARG A 60 -44.33 -3.83 1.71
CA ARG A 60 -45.21 -3.72 0.55
C ARG A 60 -46.43 -4.61 0.71
N PRO A 61 -47.60 -4.19 0.27
CA PRO A 61 -48.76 -5.07 0.20
C PRO A 61 -48.51 -6.24 -0.77
N SER A 62 -49.17 -7.37 -0.54
CA SER A 62 -49.20 -8.49 -1.49
C SER A 62 -50.14 -8.22 -2.66
N SER A 63 -51.30 -7.58 -2.38
CA SER A 63 -52.25 -7.09 -3.37
C SER A 63 -53.14 -6.00 -2.76
N GLY A 64 -53.94 -5.36 -3.60
CA GLY A 64 -54.78 -4.22 -3.23
C GLY A 64 -54.16 -2.89 -3.60
N LEU A 65 -54.88 -1.80 -3.34
CA LEU A 65 -54.44 -0.44 -3.64
C LEU A 65 -54.08 0.30 -2.34
N TYR A 66 -52.94 0.97 -2.31
CA TYR A 66 -52.57 1.91 -1.26
C TYR A 66 -52.11 3.24 -1.85
N LEU A 67 -52.95 4.25 -1.65
CA LEU A 67 -52.62 5.64 -2.03
C LEU A 67 -52.23 6.44 -0.79
N LEU A 68 -51.10 7.09 -0.86
CA LEU A 68 -50.63 8.08 0.11
C LEU A 68 -50.63 9.47 -0.56
N GLU A 69 -51.44 10.40 -0.06
CA GLU A 69 -51.64 11.72 -0.68
C GLU A 69 -51.93 11.60 -2.19
N GLY A 70 -52.67 10.57 -2.62
CA GLY A 70 -53.04 10.30 -4.01
C GLY A 70 -51.96 9.56 -4.86
N VAL A 71 -50.81 9.21 -4.28
CA VAL A 71 -49.73 8.48 -4.97
C VAL A 71 -49.80 7.00 -4.62
N ASP A 72 -49.78 6.12 -5.63
CA ASP A 72 -49.77 4.68 -5.42
C ASP A 72 -48.41 4.18 -4.93
N VAL A 73 -48.38 3.80 -3.65
CA VAL A 73 -47.14 3.37 -2.96
C VAL A 73 -46.61 2.04 -3.52
N ALA A 74 -47.50 1.16 -4.04
CA ALA A 74 -47.09 -0.14 -4.56
C ALA A 74 -46.21 -0.02 -5.83
N SER A 75 -46.38 1.03 -6.59
CA SER A 75 -45.61 1.32 -7.85
C SER A 75 -44.25 1.88 -7.59
N LEU A 76 -43.92 2.38 -6.38
CA LEU A 76 -42.71 3.12 -6.08
C LEU A 76 -41.50 2.20 -5.87
N SER A 77 -40.33 2.67 -6.28
CA SER A 77 -39.04 2.03 -6.02
C SER A 77 -38.61 2.19 -4.54
N GLU A 78 -37.66 1.36 -4.07
CA GLU A 78 -37.17 1.45 -2.69
C GLU A 78 -36.55 2.80 -2.31
N PRO A 79 -35.79 3.49 -3.19
CA PRO A 79 -35.32 4.85 -2.92
C PRO A 79 -36.45 5.88 -2.75
N GLU A 80 -37.54 5.74 -3.51
CA GLU A 80 -38.72 6.62 -3.41
C GLU A 80 -39.48 6.35 -2.10
N LEU A 81 -39.67 5.08 -1.73
CA LEU A 81 -40.24 4.72 -0.42
C LEU A 81 -39.39 5.26 0.73
N ALA A 82 -38.07 5.18 0.64
CA ALA A 82 -37.18 5.79 1.63
C ALA A 82 -37.36 7.32 1.70
N GLY A 83 -37.56 7.97 0.55
CA GLY A 83 -37.88 9.41 0.48
C GLY A 83 -39.20 9.76 1.18
N ILE A 84 -40.24 8.94 1.00
CA ILE A 84 -41.56 9.09 1.68
C ILE A 84 -41.36 8.91 3.19
N ARG A 85 -40.70 7.82 3.63
CA ARG A 85 -40.42 7.58 5.04
C ARG A 85 -39.67 8.76 5.69
N SER A 86 -38.74 9.38 4.97
CA SER A 86 -37.98 10.51 5.51
C SER A 86 -38.78 11.80 5.62
N ARG A 87 -39.64 12.10 4.61
CA ARG A 87 -40.24 13.45 4.46
C ARG A 87 -41.72 13.51 4.90
N ARG A 88 -42.48 12.37 4.79
CA ARG A 88 -43.94 12.36 4.96
C ARG A 88 -44.40 11.60 6.18
N ILE A 89 -43.55 10.66 6.67
CA ILE A 89 -43.98 9.75 7.76
C ILE A 89 -43.03 9.93 8.95
N GLY A 90 -43.57 10.26 10.10
CA GLY A 90 -42.88 10.21 11.39
C GLY A 90 -43.16 8.91 12.12
N PHE A 91 -42.13 8.20 12.58
CA PHE A 91 -42.30 6.95 13.33
C PHE A 91 -41.99 7.15 14.81
N VAL A 92 -42.92 6.66 15.67
CA VAL A 92 -42.76 6.53 17.12
C VAL A 92 -42.94 5.05 17.47
N PHE A 93 -41.88 4.38 17.88
CA PHE A 93 -41.84 2.96 18.16
C PHE A 93 -42.06 2.67 19.64
N GLN A 94 -42.56 1.48 19.95
CA GLN A 94 -42.81 0.98 21.31
C GLN A 94 -41.58 0.98 22.22
N SER A 95 -40.42 0.58 21.68
CA SER A 95 -39.16 0.50 22.41
C SER A 95 -38.29 1.77 22.25
N PHE A 96 -38.88 2.93 21.96
CA PHE A 96 -38.24 4.22 21.70
C PHE A 96 -37.31 4.21 20.47
N ASN A 97 -36.58 3.14 20.25
CA ASN A 97 -35.64 2.92 19.13
C ASN A 97 -34.73 4.11 18.89
N LEU A 98 -34.13 4.61 19.98
CA LEU A 98 -33.08 5.62 19.93
C LEU A 98 -31.75 4.93 19.66
N LEU A 99 -30.89 5.59 18.90
CA LEU A 99 -29.51 5.16 18.76
C LEU A 99 -28.80 5.35 20.09
N SER A 100 -28.44 4.27 20.76
CA SER A 100 -27.87 4.28 22.11
C SER A 100 -26.54 5.04 22.21
N ARG A 101 -25.89 5.26 21.08
CA ARG A 101 -24.54 5.82 21.00
C ARG A 101 -24.50 7.27 20.54
N THR A 102 -25.68 7.91 20.42
CA THR A 102 -25.84 9.29 19.98
C THR A 102 -26.59 10.08 21.06
N SER A 103 -26.40 11.40 21.08
CA SER A 103 -27.14 12.30 21.97
C SER A 103 -28.62 12.40 21.58
N ALA A 104 -29.44 12.95 22.44
CA ALA A 104 -30.83 13.26 22.14
C ALA A 104 -30.97 14.11 20.88
N GLN A 105 -30.16 15.18 20.79
CA GLN A 105 -30.14 16.05 19.63
C GLN A 105 -29.74 15.33 18.36
N GLU A 106 -28.63 14.55 18.37
CA GLU A 106 -28.20 13.75 17.22
C GLU A 106 -29.25 12.73 16.78
N ASN A 107 -30.01 12.13 17.71
CA ASN A 107 -31.14 11.26 17.38
C ASN A 107 -32.24 12.02 16.64
N VAL A 108 -32.57 13.25 17.06
CA VAL A 108 -33.59 14.08 16.43
C VAL A 108 -33.15 14.58 15.06
N GLU A 109 -31.86 14.85 14.84
CA GLU A 109 -31.31 15.30 13.55
C GLU A 109 -31.25 14.21 12.47
N LEU A 110 -31.33 12.92 12.85
CA LEU A 110 -31.17 11.80 11.91
C LEU A 110 -32.06 11.87 10.66
N PRO A 111 -33.38 12.16 10.73
CA PRO A 111 -34.21 12.25 9.53
C PRO A 111 -33.81 13.36 8.57
N LEU A 112 -33.26 14.49 9.08
CA LEU A 112 -32.76 15.58 8.26
C LEU A 112 -31.60 15.18 7.34
N LEU A 113 -30.78 14.22 7.78
CA LEU A 113 -29.68 13.70 7.00
C LEU A 113 -30.15 12.96 5.74
N TYR A 114 -31.29 12.26 5.86
CA TYR A 114 -31.82 11.43 4.79
C TYR A 114 -32.76 12.20 3.86
N SER A 115 -33.40 13.29 4.37
CA SER A 115 -34.19 14.19 3.54
C SER A 115 -33.37 15.18 2.70
N GLY A 116 -32.09 15.36 3.06
CA GLY A 116 -31.22 16.35 2.43
C GLY A 116 -31.36 17.78 2.96
N GLU A 117 -32.24 18.00 3.95
CA GLU A 117 -32.59 19.31 4.51
C GLU A 117 -31.82 19.62 5.80
N MET A 118 -30.50 19.63 5.72
CA MET A 118 -29.61 19.87 6.89
C MET A 118 -29.44 21.36 7.24
N ALA A 119 -30.07 22.27 6.51
CA ALA A 119 -29.99 23.69 6.84
C ALA A 119 -30.62 23.92 8.24
N ASP A 120 -29.85 24.53 9.13
CA ASP A 120 -30.26 24.84 10.51
C ASP A 120 -30.70 23.59 11.35
N GLY A 121 -30.19 22.39 11.00
CA GLY A 121 -30.57 21.14 11.65
C GLY A 121 -30.40 21.16 13.17
N ASP A 122 -29.31 21.73 13.66
CA ASP A 122 -29.00 21.91 15.08
C ASP A 122 -30.07 22.81 15.79
N ALA A 123 -30.47 23.91 15.17
CA ALA A 123 -31.49 24.77 15.70
C ALA A 123 -32.88 24.13 15.67
N ARG A 124 -33.24 23.44 14.58
CA ARG A 124 -34.49 22.68 14.42
C ARG A 124 -34.59 21.54 15.46
N ALA A 125 -33.51 20.80 15.68
CA ALA A 125 -33.49 19.71 16.66
C ALA A 125 -33.68 20.25 18.09
N ARG A 126 -33.00 21.35 18.46
CA ARG A 126 -33.21 22.00 19.77
C ARG A 126 -34.63 22.50 19.93
N ALA A 127 -35.19 23.12 18.89
CA ALA A 127 -36.57 23.61 18.93
C ALA A 127 -37.58 22.45 19.14
N ALA A 128 -37.36 21.30 18.44
CA ALA A 128 -38.18 20.11 18.61
C ALA A 128 -38.05 19.50 20.02
N LEU A 129 -36.85 19.44 20.59
CA LEU A 129 -36.62 18.96 21.94
C LEU A 129 -37.25 19.92 22.97
N LYS A 130 -37.12 21.25 22.81
CA LYS A 130 -37.75 22.25 23.68
C LYS A 130 -39.27 22.14 23.65
N LEU A 131 -39.88 21.93 22.49
CA LEU A 131 -41.33 21.71 22.33
C LEU A 131 -41.85 20.59 23.22
N LEU A 132 -41.03 19.55 23.40
CA LEU A 132 -41.36 18.37 24.18
C LEU A 132 -40.80 18.39 25.62
N GLY A 133 -40.40 19.57 26.11
CA GLY A 133 -39.95 19.76 27.48
C GLY A 133 -38.58 19.11 27.79
N LEU A 134 -37.73 19.00 26.80
CA LEU A 134 -36.37 18.39 26.92
C LEU A 134 -35.27 19.47 26.81
N GLU A 135 -35.57 20.74 27.14
CA GLU A 135 -34.56 21.80 27.19
C GLU A 135 -33.51 21.48 28.25
N GLY A 136 -32.22 21.61 27.86
CA GLY A 136 -31.06 21.24 28.71
C GLY A 136 -30.70 19.76 28.71
N ARG A 137 -31.41 18.92 27.92
CA ARG A 137 -31.14 17.49 27.77
C ARG A 137 -30.59 17.10 26.38
N GLU A 138 -30.27 18.08 25.56
CA GLU A 138 -29.86 17.90 24.14
C GLU A 138 -28.64 16.99 24.01
N ARG A 139 -27.69 17.09 24.94
CA ARG A 139 -26.44 16.32 24.94
C ARG A 139 -26.51 14.98 25.66
N ASN A 140 -27.61 14.68 26.33
CA ASN A 140 -27.77 13.41 27.05
C ASN A 140 -27.88 12.26 26.06
N HIS A 141 -27.22 11.16 26.36
CA HIS A 141 -27.38 9.88 25.65
C HIS A 141 -28.63 9.16 26.15
N SER A 142 -29.14 8.19 25.36
CA SER A 142 -30.37 7.46 25.70
C SER A 142 -30.33 6.79 27.07
N ASN A 143 -29.17 6.26 27.49
CA ASN A 143 -28.98 5.65 28.82
C ASN A 143 -28.97 6.65 30.00
N GLN A 144 -28.98 7.96 29.72
CA GLN A 144 -29.02 9.03 30.71
C GLN A 144 -30.42 9.67 30.78
N LEU A 145 -31.37 9.14 30.03
CA LEU A 145 -32.75 9.62 29.94
C LEU A 145 -33.70 8.59 30.54
N SER A 146 -34.77 9.04 31.23
CA SER A 146 -35.86 8.18 31.66
C SER A 146 -36.63 7.66 30.45
N GLY A 147 -37.42 6.58 30.60
CA GLY A 147 -38.23 6.03 29.52
C GLY A 147 -39.13 7.06 28.87
N GLY A 148 -39.83 7.90 29.66
CA GLY A 148 -40.66 8.98 29.14
C GLY A 148 -39.86 10.05 28.42
N GLN A 149 -38.65 10.40 28.88
CA GLN A 149 -37.77 11.30 28.17
C GLN A 149 -37.27 10.71 26.84
N GLN A 150 -36.95 9.42 26.82
CA GLN A 150 -36.55 8.73 25.59
C GLN A 150 -37.71 8.74 24.57
N GLN A 151 -38.97 8.50 25.01
CA GLN A 151 -40.15 8.57 24.15
C GLN A 151 -40.36 9.98 23.60
N ARG A 152 -40.20 11.01 24.43
CA ARG A 152 -40.26 12.39 23.95
C ARG A 152 -39.17 12.72 22.93
N VAL A 153 -37.94 12.16 23.05
CA VAL A 153 -36.90 12.28 22.02
C VAL A 153 -37.33 11.57 20.74
N ALA A 154 -37.93 10.39 20.82
CA ALA A 154 -38.44 9.64 19.66
C ALA A 154 -39.58 10.43 18.95
N ILE A 155 -40.48 11.07 19.72
CA ILE A 155 -41.49 11.95 19.15
C ILE A 155 -40.85 13.19 18.51
N ALA A 156 -39.84 13.85 19.14
CA ALA A 156 -39.13 14.96 18.54
C ALA A 156 -38.50 14.58 17.22
N ARG A 157 -37.86 13.39 17.16
CA ARG A 157 -37.27 12.83 15.94
C ARG A 157 -38.32 12.63 14.84
N SER A 158 -39.50 12.13 15.19
CA SER A 158 -40.58 11.88 14.21
C SER A 158 -41.13 13.19 13.62
N LEU A 159 -41.06 14.30 14.33
CA LEU A 159 -41.63 15.58 13.93
C LEU A 159 -40.67 16.50 13.17
N ILE A 160 -39.37 16.21 13.18
CA ILE A 160 -38.32 17.14 12.70
C ILE A 160 -38.46 17.56 11.22
N ASN A 161 -39.02 16.67 10.39
CA ASN A 161 -39.27 16.90 8.96
C ASN A 161 -40.71 17.37 8.67
N ASN A 162 -41.49 17.80 9.68
CA ASN A 162 -42.88 18.18 9.55
C ASN A 162 -43.71 17.15 8.75
N PRO A 163 -43.81 15.91 9.23
CA PRO A 163 -44.47 14.83 8.49
C PRO A 163 -45.97 15.07 8.34
N ALA A 164 -46.56 14.55 7.25
CA ALA A 164 -48.00 14.56 7.05
C ALA A 164 -48.72 13.60 8.01
N ILE A 165 -48.00 12.50 8.39
CA ILE A 165 -48.55 11.42 9.20
C ILE A 165 -47.57 11.05 10.31
N LEU A 166 -48.04 10.90 11.52
CA LEU A 166 -47.33 10.35 12.66
C LEU A 166 -47.87 8.96 12.96
N LEU A 167 -47.04 7.93 12.78
CA LEU A 167 -47.33 6.55 13.09
C LEU A 167 -46.77 6.20 14.46
N ALA A 168 -47.62 5.88 15.43
CA ALA A 168 -47.22 5.54 16.80
C ALA A 168 -47.61 4.09 17.11
N ASP A 169 -46.57 3.23 17.25
CA ASP A 169 -46.74 1.79 17.61
C ASP A 169 -46.58 1.63 19.11
N GLU A 170 -47.70 1.39 19.81
CA GLU A 170 -47.77 1.21 21.26
C GLU A 170 -46.89 2.24 22.04
N PRO A 171 -47.06 3.57 21.83
CA PRO A 171 -46.16 4.59 22.32
C PRO A 171 -46.06 4.67 23.85
N THR A 172 -46.93 3.99 24.57
CA THR A 172 -47.00 3.97 26.03
C THR A 172 -46.67 2.61 26.64
N GLY A 173 -46.45 1.57 25.82
CA GLY A 173 -46.35 0.18 26.27
C GLY A 173 -45.19 -0.14 27.23
N ASN A 174 -44.15 0.73 27.32
CA ASN A 174 -43.02 0.60 28.23
C ASN A 174 -42.93 1.72 29.28
N LEU A 175 -44.05 2.40 29.56
CA LEU A 175 -44.10 3.56 30.45
C LEU A 175 -45.06 3.32 31.63
N ASP A 176 -44.85 4.03 32.70
CA ASP A 176 -45.80 4.08 33.82
C ASP A 176 -47.06 4.90 33.42
N SER A 177 -48.14 4.74 34.17
CA SER A 177 -49.45 5.35 33.85
C SER A 177 -49.41 6.90 33.80
N VAL A 178 -48.62 7.53 34.65
CA VAL A 178 -48.52 9.00 34.67
C VAL A 178 -47.81 9.50 33.41
N THR A 179 -46.67 8.89 33.10
CA THR A 179 -45.89 9.23 31.88
C THR A 179 -46.69 8.87 30.61
N SER A 180 -47.46 7.77 30.62
CA SER A 180 -48.35 7.40 29.51
C SER A 180 -49.39 8.46 29.23
N THR A 181 -50.05 9.01 30.27
CA THR A 181 -51.00 10.10 30.15
C THR A 181 -50.35 11.36 29.58
N GLU A 182 -49.12 11.70 30.04
CA GLU A 182 -48.37 12.86 29.50
C GLU A 182 -48.04 12.69 28.01
N ILE A 183 -47.60 11.51 27.59
CA ILE A 183 -47.30 11.23 26.17
C ILE A 183 -48.57 11.32 25.32
N MET A 184 -49.68 10.70 25.75
CA MET A 184 -50.95 10.76 25.01
C MET A 184 -51.51 12.18 24.92
N THR A 185 -51.46 12.93 25.99
CA THR A 185 -51.80 14.38 26.00
C THR A 185 -50.91 15.17 25.03
N THR A 186 -49.62 14.86 24.95
CA THR A 186 -48.72 15.49 24.00
C THR A 186 -49.10 15.16 22.56
N LEU A 187 -49.40 13.92 22.22
CA LEU A 187 -49.87 13.52 20.87
C LEU A 187 -51.19 14.21 20.52
N GLN A 188 -52.14 14.32 21.47
CA GLN A 188 -53.42 14.99 21.28
C GLN A 188 -53.23 16.50 21.03
N LYS A 189 -52.31 17.17 21.75
CA LYS A 189 -51.92 18.58 21.49
C LYS A 189 -51.32 18.76 20.10
N LEU A 190 -50.42 17.88 19.69
CA LEU A 190 -49.80 17.92 18.36
C LEU A 190 -50.85 17.78 17.26
N ASN A 191 -51.84 16.88 17.44
CA ASN A 191 -52.94 16.76 16.51
C ASN A 191 -53.83 18.01 16.49
N SER A 192 -54.31 18.47 17.65
CA SER A 192 -55.30 19.57 17.75
C SER A 192 -54.67 20.97 17.40
N GLU A 193 -53.42 21.23 17.82
CA GLU A 193 -52.81 22.55 17.66
C GLU A 193 -52.02 22.67 16.32
N ARG A 194 -51.46 21.56 15.82
CA ARG A 194 -50.62 21.54 14.60
C ARG A 194 -51.23 20.83 13.40
N GLY A 195 -52.40 20.24 13.56
CA GLY A 195 -53.09 19.53 12.49
C GLY A 195 -52.39 18.29 11.98
N VAL A 196 -51.47 17.69 12.76
CA VAL A 196 -50.74 16.46 12.38
C VAL A 196 -51.70 15.31 12.38
N THR A 197 -51.76 14.51 11.30
CA THR A 197 -52.53 13.25 11.26
C THR A 197 -51.82 12.20 12.14
N VAL A 198 -52.51 11.67 13.15
CA VAL A 198 -51.93 10.69 14.09
C VAL A 198 -52.62 9.35 13.91
N ILE A 199 -51.83 8.30 13.67
CA ILE A 199 -52.28 6.92 13.63
C ILE A 199 -51.60 6.17 14.77
N LEU A 200 -52.42 5.78 15.74
CA LEU A 200 -52.00 5.08 16.94
C LEU A 200 -52.31 3.60 16.80
N VAL A 201 -51.35 2.73 17.04
CA VAL A 201 -51.57 1.29 17.18
C VAL A 201 -51.50 0.94 18.67
N THR A 202 -52.51 0.30 19.21
CA THR A 202 -52.53 -0.10 20.61
C THR A 202 -53.44 -1.33 20.83
N HIS A 203 -53.20 -2.05 21.89
CA HIS A 203 -54.11 -3.08 22.40
C HIS A 203 -54.85 -2.59 23.66
N ASP A 204 -54.51 -1.40 24.17
CA ASP A 204 -55.09 -0.79 25.38
C ASP A 204 -56.25 0.13 25.02
N GLY A 205 -57.41 -0.14 25.62
CA GLY A 205 -58.64 0.64 25.40
C GLY A 205 -58.56 2.06 25.96
N GLU A 206 -57.92 2.26 27.12
CA GLU A 206 -57.77 3.57 27.72
C GLU A 206 -56.91 4.51 26.85
N VAL A 207 -55.84 3.95 26.23
CA VAL A 207 -54.97 4.65 25.29
C VAL A 207 -55.73 5.00 23.99
N ALA A 208 -56.62 4.14 23.52
CA ALA A 208 -57.40 4.38 22.30
C ALA A 208 -58.48 5.45 22.47
N GLU A 209 -58.99 5.68 23.68
CA GLU A 209 -59.99 6.75 23.98
C GLU A 209 -59.45 8.18 23.76
N TYR A 210 -58.13 8.38 23.62
CA TYR A 210 -57.56 9.65 23.23
C TYR A 210 -57.77 10.00 21.74
N ALA A 211 -58.08 8.97 20.91
CA ALA A 211 -58.30 9.16 19.48
C ALA A 211 -59.78 9.57 19.21
N GLY A 212 -59.99 10.31 18.15
CA GLY A 212 -61.38 10.66 17.69
C GLY A 212 -62.05 9.58 16.85
N ARG A 213 -61.28 8.53 16.43
CA ARG A 213 -61.78 7.41 15.65
C ARG A 213 -61.03 6.14 16.05
N ILE A 214 -61.80 5.06 16.27
CA ILE A 214 -61.26 3.76 16.67
C ILE A 214 -61.61 2.71 15.60
N ILE A 215 -60.58 2.10 15.02
CA ILE A 215 -60.67 1.04 14.03
C ILE A 215 -60.23 -0.28 14.71
N THR A 216 -61.09 -1.29 14.77
CA THR A 216 -60.75 -2.57 15.40
C THR A 216 -60.41 -3.62 14.34
N LEU A 217 -59.22 -4.18 14.44
CA LEU A 217 -58.76 -5.32 13.61
C LEU A 217 -58.93 -6.64 14.34
N ARG A 218 -59.40 -7.64 13.60
CA ARG A 218 -59.46 -9.03 14.06
C ARG A 218 -59.16 -9.97 12.89
N ASP A 219 -58.23 -10.89 13.08
CA ASP A 219 -57.83 -11.92 12.09
C ASP A 219 -57.52 -11.36 10.67
N GLY A 220 -56.93 -10.17 10.61
CA GLY A 220 -56.60 -9.52 9.35
C GLY A 220 -57.71 -8.75 8.68
N HIS A 221 -58.89 -8.59 9.32
CA HIS A 221 -60.04 -7.83 8.83
C HIS A 221 -60.37 -6.66 9.75
N ILE A 222 -60.94 -5.58 9.23
CA ILE A 222 -61.61 -4.54 10.01
C ILE A 222 -62.97 -5.06 10.43
N VAL A 223 -63.22 -5.14 11.73
CA VAL A 223 -64.50 -5.60 12.29
C VAL A 223 -65.36 -4.43 12.79
N SER A 224 -64.76 -3.30 13.13
CA SER A 224 -65.50 -2.08 13.50
C SER A 224 -64.70 -0.84 13.16
N ASP A 225 -65.39 0.23 12.83
CA ASP A 225 -64.85 1.56 12.55
C ASP A 225 -65.84 2.61 13.13
N HIS A 226 -65.47 3.14 14.27
CA HIS A 226 -66.34 4.05 15.02
C HIS A 226 -65.67 5.42 15.18
N ARG A 227 -66.40 6.50 14.86
CA ARG A 227 -66.01 7.86 15.19
C ARG A 227 -66.65 8.25 16.53
N GLU A 228 -65.84 8.34 17.57
CA GLU A 228 -66.28 8.75 18.89
C GLU A 228 -65.78 10.17 19.19
N ARG A 229 -66.58 10.93 20.01
CA ARG A 229 -66.04 12.15 20.63
C ARG A 229 -65.09 11.70 21.73
N SER A 230 -63.77 11.96 21.58
CA SER A 230 -62.81 11.57 22.59
C SER A 230 -63.20 12.07 23.98
N ARG A 231 -63.25 11.18 24.98
CA ARG A 231 -63.58 11.52 26.38
C ARG A 231 -62.60 12.48 27.03
N HIS A 232 -61.40 12.58 26.49
CA HIS A 232 -60.28 13.43 26.98
C HIS A 232 -60.09 14.67 26.12
N ARG A 233 -61.17 15.35 25.71
CA ARG A 233 -61.07 16.57 24.93
C ARG A 233 -60.45 17.69 25.78
N ILE A 234 -59.29 18.24 25.33
CA ILE A 234 -58.76 19.47 25.91
C ILE A 234 -59.68 20.62 25.48
N ASP A 235 -60.45 21.21 26.45
CA ASP A 235 -61.24 22.38 26.20
C ASP A 235 -60.34 23.60 25.97
N GLY A 236 -59.78 23.68 24.77
CA GLY A 236 -59.06 24.84 24.25
C GLY A 236 -59.96 25.59 23.26
N LYS A 237 -60.38 26.80 23.57
CA LYS A 237 -60.99 27.71 22.60
C LYS A 237 -60.12 27.74 21.36
N ALA A 238 -60.63 27.20 20.26
CA ALA A 238 -60.02 27.34 18.93
C ALA A 238 -60.04 28.82 18.51
N SER A 239 -59.01 29.56 18.87
CA SER A 239 -58.57 30.71 18.06
C SER A 239 -57.80 30.09 16.90
N ALA A 240 -58.39 30.13 15.73
CA ALA A 240 -57.69 29.76 14.51
C ALA A 240 -56.37 30.57 14.42
N PRO A 241 -55.19 29.98 14.43
CA PRO A 241 -53.99 30.72 14.11
C PRO A 241 -54.01 30.96 12.59
N GLU A 242 -54.02 32.21 12.18
CA GLU A 242 -53.59 32.61 10.85
C GLU A 242 -52.05 32.41 10.70
N THR A 243 -51.67 31.17 10.73
CA THR A 243 -50.35 30.80 10.22
C THR A 243 -50.59 30.17 8.85
N PRO A 244 -50.00 30.66 7.77
CA PRO A 244 -50.21 30.08 6.45
C PRO A 244 -49.84 28.59 6.54
N ALA A 245 -50.78 27.74 6.22
CA ALA A 245 -50.54 26.32 6.07
C ALA A 245 -49.33 26.12 5.15
N PRO A 246 -48.36 25.30 5.50
CA PRO A 246 -47.26 25.03 4.61
C PRO A 246 -47.84 24.62 3.27
N GLN A 247 -47.51 25.38 2.20
CA GLN A 247 -47.91 25.09 0.83
C GLN A 247 -47.31 23.72 0.48
N HIS A 248 -48.11 22.69 0.61
CA HIS A 248 -47.72 21.36 0.14
C HIS A 248 -47.78 21.39 -1.39
N THR A 249 -46.62 21.41 -1.99
CA THR A 249 -46.39 21.29 -3.44
C THR A 249 -47.08 20.05 -4.02
N ALA A 250 -47.54 20.21 -5.26
CA ALA A 250 -48.27 19.22 -6.04
C ALA A 250 -47.68 17.79 -6.02
N PRO A 251 -48.49 16.76 -6.32
CA PRO A 251 -48.08 15.34 -6.29
C PRO A 251 -46.79 15.02 -7.06
N GLU A 252 -46.47 15.77 -8.11
CA GLU A 252 -45.23 15.62 -8.90
C GLU A 252 -43.96 15.99 -8.12
N ALA A 253 -44.05 16.82 -7.07
CA ALA A 253 -42.91 17.17 -6.20
C ALA A 253 -42.58 16.05 -5.15
N LEU A 254 -43.42 15.05 -5.00
CA LEU A 254 -43.17 13.88 -4.16
C LEU A 254 -42.00 13.02 -4.68
N VAL A 255 -41.76 13.02 -5.98
CA VAL A 255 -40.78 12.17 -6.68
C VAL A 255 -39.54 12.97 -7.12
N ALA A 256 -39.56 14.31 -7.07
CA ALA A 256 -38.42 15.12 -7.48
C ALA A 256 -37.19 14.86 -6.58
N LEU A 257 -36.22 14.15 -7.13
CA LEU A 257 -34.94 13.79 -6.49
C LEU A 257 -33.85 14.86 -6.66
N ASP A 258 -34.23 16.10 -6.99
CA ASP A 258 -33.31 17.21 -7.29
C ASP A 258 -32.61 17.72 -6.02
N GLY A 259 -31.38 17.36 -5.86
CA GLY A 259 -30.52 17.76 -4.73
C GLY A 259 -29.37 16.81 -4.42
N GLU A 260 -29.11 15.84 -5.30
CA GLU A 260 -28.19 14.71 -5.00
C GLU A 260 -26.73 15.12 -4.75
N ALA A 261 -26.19 16.14 -5.41
CA ALA A 261 -24.76 16.47 -5.32
C ALA A 261 -24.37 17.16 -4.00
N VAL A 262 -25.19 18.07 -3.49
CA VAL A 262 -24.89 18.81 -2.24
C VAL A 262 -25.19 17.95 -1.00
N ALA A 263 -26.22 17.12 -1.07
CA ALA A 263 -26.55 16.15 -0.02
C ALA A 263 -25.45 15.09 0.13
N SER A 264 -24.81 14.66 -0.96
CA SER A 264 -23.75 13.65 -0.98
C SER A 264 -22.48 14.13 -0.25
N GLN A 265 -22.04 15.38 -0.43
CA GLN A 265 -20.83 15.89 0.23
C GLN A 265 -21.00 16.04 1.74
N ARG A 266 -22.15 16.55 2.20
CA ARG A 266 -22.44 16.69 3.63
C ARG A 266 -22.63 15.33 4.32
N PHE A 267 -23.24 14.38 3.62
CA PHE A 267 -23.34 13.00 4.09
C PHE A 267 -21.96 12.34 4.25
N GLY A 268 -21.04 12.56 3.28
CA GLY A 268 -19.66 12.06 3.36
C GLY A 268 -18.91 12.58 4.60
N ALA A 269 -19.00 13.88 4.87
CA ALA A 269 -18.35 14.48 6.04
C ALA A 269 -18.91 13.93 7.36
N MET A 270 -20.21 13.68 7.43
CA MET A 270 -20.86 13.09 8.59
C MET A 270 -20.52 11.61 8.73
N ALA A 271 -20.53 10.85 7.64
CA ALA A 271 -20.10 9.44 7.65
C ALA A 271 -18.65 9.30 8.15
N LEU A 272 -17.77 10.23 7.76
CA LEU A 272 -16.39 10.28 8.23
C LEU A 272 -16.32 10.56 9.76
N ARG A 273 -17.11 11.51 10.26
CA ARG A 273 -17.19 11.80 11.71
C ARG A 273 -17.75 10.63 12.49
N ALA A 274 -18.80 9.98 11.96
CA ALA A 274 -19.41 8.80 12.58
C ALA A 274 -18.43 7.61 12.62
N ALA A 275 -17.69 7.37 11.52
CA ALA A 275 -16.65 6.37 11.44
C ALA A 275 -15.52 6.64 12.44
N GLY A 276 -15.03 7.88 12.51
CA GLY A 276 -14.00 8.26 13.49
C GLY A 276 -14.44 8.04 14.94
N ARG A 277 -15.70 8.36 15.30
CA ARG A 277 -16.24 8.07 16.63
C ARG A 277 -16.40 6.57 16.91
N ALA A 278 -16.81 5.79 15.90
CA ALA A 278 -16.92 4.33 16.01
C ALA A 278 -15.55 3.68 16.32
N LEU A 279 -14.51 4.14 15.63
CA LEU A 279 -13.12 3.71 15.83
C LEU A 279 -12.59 4.06 17.24
N ALA A 280 -12.84 5.27 17.70
CA ALA A 280 -12.38 5.74 19.00
C ALA A 280 -13.02 4.98 20.17
N ARG A 281 -14.22 4.40 19.99
CA ARG A 281 -14.96 3.66 21.03
C ARG A 281 -14.51 2.22 21.22
N ASN A 282 -14.18 1.51 20.15
CA ASN A 282 -13.74 0.12 20.19
C ASN A 282 -12.25 -0.01 19.91
N LYS A 283 -11.43 0.68 20.70
CA LYS A 283 -9.97 0.81 20.49
C LYS A 283 -9.25 -0.51 20.26
N LEU A 284 -9.56 -1.54 21.06
CA LEU A 284 -8.89 -2.84 20.94
C LEU A 284 -9.23 -3.54 19.61
N ARG A 285 -10.52 -3.51 19.19
CA ARG A 285 -10.97 -4.12 17.93
C ARG A 285 -10.36 -3.38 16.75
N SER A 286 -10.40 -2.04 16.77
CA SER A 286 -9.80 -1.19 15.73
C SER A 286 -8.30 -1.41 15.63
N ALA A 287 -7.59 -1.49 16.77
CA ALA A 287 -6.16 -1.77 16.80
C ALA A 287 -5.80 -3.13 16.21
N LEU A 288 -6.57 -4.19 16.58
CA LEU A 288 -6.34 -5.54 16.04
C LEU A 288 -6.59 -5.60 14.52
N THR A 289 -7.62 -4.88 14.05
CA THR A 289 -7.93 -4.81 12.62
C THR A 289 -6.86 -4.08 11.83
N MET A 290 -6.39 -2.94 12.37
CA MET A 290 -5.33 -2.14 11.74
C MET A 290 -3.98 -2.88 11.77
N LEU A 291 -3.75 -3.79 12.75
CA LEU A 291 -2.48 -4.50 12.91
C LEU A 291 -2.10 -5.31 11.67
N GLY A 292 -3.06 -6.00 11.04
CA GLY A 292 -2.81 -6.77 9.82
C GLY A 292 -2.36 -5.89 8.65
N ILE A 293 -3.01 -4.74 8.44
CA ILE A 293 -2.62 -3.78 7.40
C ILE A 293 -1.30 -3.11 7.76
N PHE A 294 -1.15 -2.69 9.01
CA PHE A 294 0.07 -2.10 9.54
C PHE A 294 1.29 -2.97 9.26
N ILE A 295 1.25 -4.25 9.64
CA ILE A 295 2.35 -5.19 9.41
C ILE A 295 2.60 -5.38 7.92
N GLY A 296 1.54 -5.56 7.11
CA GLY A 296 1.66 -5.75 5.67
C GLY A 296 2.31 -4.56 4.96
N VAL A 297 1.88 -3.34 5.27
CA VAL A 297 2.44 -2.12 4.68
C VAL A 297 3.85 -1.83 5.19
N ALA A 298 4.12 -2.02 6.50
CA ALA A 298 5.44 -1.83 7.06
C ALA A 298 6.46 -2.79 6.45
N ALA A 299 6.10 -4.07 6.33
CA ALA A 299 6.93 -5.08 5.68
C ALA A 299 7.18 -4.75 4.21
N LEU A 300 6.15 -4.34 3.46
CA LEU A 300 6.29 -3.95 2.05
C LEU A 300 7.31 -2.82 1.88
N ILE A 301 7.19 -1.76 2.66
CA ILE A 301 8.08 -0.59 2.55
C ILE A 301 9.51 -0.95 2.94
N ALA A 302 9.71 -1.66 4.06
CA ALA A 302 11.03 -2.07 4.50
C ALA A 302 11.70 -3.00 3.47
N MET A 303 10.98 -3.98 2.93
CA MET A 303 11.51 -4.91 1.91
C MET A 303 11.86 -4.20 0.61
N VAL A 304 11.02 -3.29 0.13
CA VAL A 304 11.30 -2.52 -1.08
C VAL A 304 12.49 -1.59 -0.87
N ALA A 305 12.61 -0.97 0.31
CA ALA A 305 13.74 -0.09 0.63
C ALA A 305 15.06 -0.85 0.67
N VAL A 306 15.12 -2.04 1.27
CA VAL A 306 16.30 -2.90 1.30
C VAL A 306 16.63 -3.40 -0.12
N GLY A 307 15.63 -3.86 -0.88
CA GLY A 307 15.85 -4.34 -2.25
C GLY A 307 16.40 -3.26 -3.19
N GLN A 308 15.88 -2.04 -3.10
CA GLN A 308 16.38 -0.91 -3.90
C GLN A 308 17.76 -0.44 -3.44
N GLY A 309 18.02 -0.45 -2.12
CA GLY A 309 19.33 -0.13 -1.57
C GLY A 309 20.39 -1.12 -2.04
N ALA A 310 20.10 -2.42 -2.00
CA ALA A 310 20.99 -3.47 -2.50
C ALA A 310 21.27 -3.30 -4.00
N ASN A 311 20.24 -3.04 -4.82
CA ASN A 311 20.41 -2.77 -6.25
C ASN A 311 21.29 -1.56 -6.52
N GLN A 312 21.12 -0.48 -5.77
CA GLN A 312 21.93 0.72 -5.93
C GLN A 312 23.39 0.45 -5.55
N ALA A 313 23.64 -0.25 -4.46
CA ALA A 313 24.98 -0.63 -4.05
C ALA A 313 25.70 -1.49 -5.11
N VAL A 314 24.98 -2.45 -5.70
CA VAL A 314 25.51 -3.26 -6.82
C VAL A 314 25.83 -2.36 -8.02
N LYS A 315 24.94 -1.43 -8.39
CA LYS A 315 25.17 -0.49 -9.50
C LYS A 315 26.37 0.41 -9.25
N GLU A 316 26.52 0.93 -8.05
CA GLU A 316 27.68 1.77 -7.67
C GLU A 316 28.99 0.97 -7.71
N GLN A 317 28.97 -0.26 -7.22
CA GLN A 317 30.12 -1.14 -7.27
C GLN A 317 30.54 -1.48 -8.72
N ILE A 318 29.57 -1.70 -9.62
CA ILE A 318 29.81 -1.95 -11.04
C ILE A 318 30.33 -0.69 -11.72
N ALA A 319 29.71 0.46 -11.46
CA ALA A 319 30.14 1.75 -12.00
C ALA A 319 31.59 2.09 -11.59
N SER A 320 32.02 1.66 -10.40
CA SER A 320 33.40 1.82 -9.92
C SER A 320 34.41 0.96 -10.67
N LEU A 321 33.97 -0.10 -11.34
CA LEU A 321 34.85 -0.98 -12.15
C LEU A 321 35.08 -0.47 -13.57
N GLY A 322 34.26 0.48 -14.05
CA GLY A 322 34.22 1.00 -15.42
C GLY A 322 32.98 0.54 -16.18
N THR A 323 32.37 1.47 -16.90
CA THR A 323 31.20 1.16 -17.76
C THR A 323 31.70 0.56 -19.08
N ASN A 324 30.97 -0.43 -19.63
CA ASN A 324 31.27 -1.08 -20.90
C ASN A 324 32.66 -1.74 -20.99
N LEU A 325 33.21 -2.16 -19.83
CA LEU A 325 34.56 -2.67 -19.73
C LEU A 325 34.64 -4.16 -20.09
N LEU A 326 35.49 -4.48 -21.05
CA LEU A 326 35.88 -5.82 -21.43
C LEU A 326 37.30 -6.10 -20.89
N ILE A 327 37.46 -7.24 -20.23
CA ILE A 327 38.73 -7.68 -19.67
C ILE A 327 39.23 -8.87 -20.48
N VAL A 328 40.33 -8.72 -21.18
CA VAL A 328 40.97 -9.82 -21.89
C VAL A 328 42.10 -10.37 -21.01
N LEU A 329 41.94 -11.64 -20.69
CA LEU A 329 42.88 -12.39 -19.84
C LEU A 329 43.58 -13.49 -20.64
N PRO A 330 44.81 -13.91 -20.23
CA PRO A 330 45.43 -15.10 -20.82
C PRO A 330 44.58 -16.34 -20.59
N GLY A 331 44.31 -17.06 -21.63
CA GLY A 331 43.53 -18.31 -21.61
C GLY A 331 44.31 -19.54 -21.17
N ALA A 332 43.68 -20.67 -21.32
CA ALA A 332 44.31 -21.99 -21.08
C ALA A 332 45.16 -22.36 -22.31
N VAL A 333 46.43 -22.70 -22.09
CA VAL A 333 47.34 -23.11 -23.19
C VAL A 333 47.62 -24.56 -23.10
N THR A 334 47.47 -25.28 -24.22
CA THR A 334 47.88 -26.70 -24.33
C THR A 334 49.33 -26.75 -24.80
N SER A 335 50.24 -27.20 -23.94
CA SER A 335 51.63 -27.40 -24.26
C SER A 335 52.03 -28.89 -24.10
N SER A 336 52.56 -29.46 -25.14
CA SER A 336 53.00 -30.89 -25.15
C SER A 336 51.90 -31.87 -24.69
N GLY A 337 50.62 -31.66 -25.06
CA GLY A 337 49.49 -32.49 -24.68
C GLY A 337 48.94 -32.26 -23.27
N VAL A 338 49.54 -31.39 -22.48
CA VAL A 338 49.02 -30.98 -21.14
C VAL A 338 48.33 -29.65 -21.25
N ARG A 339 47.06 -29.60 -20.85
CA ARG A 339 46.27 -28.37 -20.76
C ARG A 339 46.60 -27.68 -19.44
N ASN A 340 47.27 -26.54 -19.50
CA ASN A 340 47.53 -25.67 -18.35
C ASN A 340 46.33 -24.79 -18.07
N GLY A 341 46.00 -24.53 -16.79
CA GLY A 341 44.87 -23.69 -16.41
C GLY A 341 45.01 -22.25 -16.89
N TYR A 342 43.87 -21.51 -16.80
CA TYR A 342 43.83 -20.12 -17.17
C TYR A 342 44.90 -19.28 -16.42
N GLY A 343 45.59 -18.39 -17.16
CA GLY A 343 46.60 -17.49 -16.59
C GLY A 343 47.94 -18.16 -16.27
N SER A 344 48.17 -19.43 -16.59
CA SER A 344 49.41 -20.14 -16.32
C SER A 344 50.60 -19.65 -17.18
N ARG A 345 50.32 -19.03 -18.33
CA ARG A 345 51.28 -18.31 -19.18
C ARG A 345 50.64 -17.05 -19.73
N SER A 346 51.39 -15.96 -19.74
CA SER A 346 51.01 -14.76 -20.44
C SER A 346 51.15 -14.94 -21.94
N THR A 347 50.03 -15.04 -22.66
CA THR A 347 49.98 -15.12 -24.13
C THR A 347 49.85 -13.73 -24.76
N LEU A 348 49.26 -12.79 -24.02
CA LEU A 348 48.93 -11.47 -24.50
C LEU A 348 50.16 -10.55 -24.57
N ARG A 349 50.19 -9.68 -25.55
CA ARG A 349 51.27 -8.69 -25.78
C ARG A 349 50.75 -7.28 -25.87
N ALA A 350 51.56 -6.29 -25.52
CA ALA A 350 51.24 -4.87 -25.69
C ALA A 350 50.86 -4.54 -27.15
N GLY A 351 51.48 -5.20 -28.13
CA GLY A 351 51.14 -5.05 -29.55
C GLY A 351 49.69 -5.50 -29.88
N ASP A 352 49.12 -6.44 -29.14
CA ASP A 352 47.73 -6.86 -29.34
C ASP A 352 46.78 -5.76 -28.91
N ALA A 353 47.04 -5.12 -27.78
CA ALA A 353 46.28 -3.94 -27.32
C ALA A 353 46.35 -2.76 -28.31
N GLU A 354 47.54 -2.53 -28.90
CA GLU A 354 47.71 -1.50 -29.95
C GLU A 354 46.92 -1.85 -31.22
N ALA A 355 46.90 -3.11 -31.62
CA ALA A 355 46.15 -3.56 -32.77
C ALA A 355 44.61 -3.41 -32.53
N ILE A 356 44.12 -3.82 -31.36
CA ILE A 356 42.72 -3.63 -30.94
C ILE A 356 42.35 -2.14 -31.03
N THR A 357 43.22 -1.23 -30.53
CA THR A 357 42.95 0.21 -30.58
C THR A 357 42.86 0.74 -32.02
N LYS A 358 43.62 0.18 -32.96
CA LYS A 358 43.70 0.65 -34.35
C LYS A 358 42.66 0.04 -35.27
N GLU A 359 42.36 -1.24 -35.07
CA GLU A 359 41.58 -2.05 -36.01
C GLU A 359 40.11 -2.19 -35.59
N ASP A 360 39.81 -2.16 -34.28
CA ASP A 360 38.48 -2.50 -33.76
C ASP A 360 37.64 -1.24 -33.60
N SER A 361 36.71 -1.02 -34.54
CA SER A 361 35.87 0.19 -34.60
C SER A 361 34.86 0.30 -33.45
N ALA A 362 34.46 -0.80 -32.81
CA ALA A 362 33.53 -0.84 -31.70
C ALA A 362 34.21 -0.49 -30.35
N VAL A 363 35.54 -0.44 -30.31
CA VAL A 363 36.31 -0.15 -29.12
C VAL A 363 36.59 1.37 -29.03
N LEU A 364 36.42 1.97 -27.86
CA LEU A 364 36.68 3.39 -27.58
C LEU A 364 38.13 3.61 -27.21
N MET A 365 38.61 2.88 -26.20
CA MET A 365 39.99 2.96 -25.72
C MET A 365 40.45 1.60 -25.17
N VAL A 366 41.77 1.42 -25.15
CA VAL A 366 42.38 0.20 -24.64
C VAL A 366 43.51 0.58 -23.69
N SER A 367 43.61 -0.15 -22.61
CA SER A 367 44.70 -0.07 -21.65
C SER A 367 45.18 -1.47 -21.31
N TYR A 368 46.40 -1.59 -20.88
CA TYR A 368 46.93 -2.88 -20.45
C TYR A 368 47.83 -2.71 -19.22
N LEU A 369 47.98 -3.83 -18.49
CA LEU A 369 48.81 -3.85 -17.32
C LEU A 369 49.67 -5.11 -17.22
N ASP A 370 50.78 -4.95 -16.55
CA ASP A 370 51.58 -6.02 -15.92
C ASP A 370 51.67 -5.74 -14.42
N ARG A 371 51.52 -6.79 -13.59
CA ARG A 371 51.52 -6.63 -12.13
C ARG A 371 52.51 -7.57 -11.47
N GLN A 372 53.08 -7.08 -10.37
CA GLN A 372 53.93 -7.91 -9.49
C GLN A 372 53.81 -7.36 -8.05
N THR A 373 53.79 -8.23 -7.05
CA THR A 373 53.96 -7.82 -5.67
C THR A 373 55.41 -7.41 -5.43
N ALA A 374 55.61 -6.25 -4.85
CA ALA A 374 56.94 -5.73 -4.55
C ALA A 374 56.97 -4.98 -3.22
N GLN A 375 58.13 -4.91 -2.62
CA GLN A 375 58.37 -4.09 -1.45
C GLN A 375 58.60 -2.67 -1.88
N VAL A 376 57.92 -1.74 -1.22
CA VAL A 376 58.05 -0.31 -1.43
C VAL A 376 58.54 0.30 -0.11
N GLU A 377 59.49 1.24 -0.20
CA GLU A 377 60.13 1.82 0.97
C GLU A 377 60.16 3.36 0.89
N ASN A 378 59.93 3.99 2.04
CA ASN A 378 60.07 5.41 2.25
C ASN A 378 60.86 5.66 3.55
N GLY A 379 62.14 6.01 3.41
CA GLY A 379 63.03 6.12 4.57
C GLY A 379 63.13 4.81 5.35
N ASN A 380 62.65 4.79 6.58
CA ASN A 380 62.67 3.61 7.45
C ASN A 380 61.39 2.78 7.40
N LEU A 381 60.37 3.23 6.68
CA LEU A 381 59.07 2.52 6.53
C LEU A 381 59.10 1.68 5.27
N ASN A 382 58.53 0.49 5.34
CA ASN A 382 58.39 -0.38 4.21
C ASN A 382 57.00 -1.05 4.18
N TRP A 383 56.50 -1.31 2.99
CA TRP A 383 55.23 -1.95 2.77
C TRP A 383 55.27 -2.87 1.54
N SER A 384 54.73 -4.06 1.67
CA SER A 384 54.62 -4.99 0.54
C SER A 384 53.26 -4.80 -0.15
N THR A 385 53.27 -4.32 -1.36
CA THR A 385 52.09 -3.95 -2.12
C THR A 385 52.14 -4.45 -3.56
N SER A 386 51.02 -4.36 -4.26
CA SER A 386 50.92 -4.65 -5.69
C SER A 386 51.43 -3.46 -6.51
N VAL A 387 52.45 -3.70 -7.36
CA VAL A 387 52.97 -2.71 -8.29
C VAL A 387 52.45 -3.03 -9.69
N TYR A 388 51.73 -2.09 -10.30
CA TYR A 388 51.15 -2.22 -11.64
C TYR A 388 51.89 -1.32 -12.62
N GLY A 389 52.43 -1.91 -13.67
CA GLY A 389 52.89 -1.18 -14.85
C GLY A 389 51.71 -0.95 -15.77
N VAL A 390 51.32 0.31 -15.98
CA VAL A 390 50.05 0.66 -16.67
C VAL A 390 50.32 1.69 -17.77
N THR A 391 49.38 1.75 -18.72
CA THR A 391 49.35 2.83 -19.75
C THR A 391 48.76 4.13 -19.19
N PRO A 392 49.02 5.30 -19.79
CA PRO A 392 48.54 6.59 -19.29
C PRO A 392 47.00 6.69 -19.16
N ASN A 393 46.27 6.02 -20.03
CA ASN A 393 44.80 6.01 -20.04
C ASN A 393 44.17 4.97 -19.07
N TYR A 394 44.99 4.28 -18.26
CA TYR A 394 44.52 3.28 -17.31
C TYR A 394 43.50 3.85 -16.30
N ASN A 395 43.82 5.05 -15.76
CA ASN A 395 42.94 5.69 -14.77
C ASN A 395 41.58 6.03 -15.35
N GLN A 396 41.51 6.46 -16.61
CA GLN A 396 40.29 6.81 -17.31
C GLN A 396 39.42 5.55 -17.54
N ILE A 397 40.01 4.51 -18.11
CA ILE A 397 39.27 3.25 -18.44
C ILE A 397 38.76 2.51 -17.19
N ARG A 398 39.51 2.68 -16.07
CA ARG A 398 39.15 2.10 -14.76
C ARG A 398 38.32 3.02 -13.88
N ASN A 399 37.92 4.20 -14.39
CA ASN A 399 37.22 5.22 -13.61
C ASN A 399 37.88 5.47 -12.24
N TRP A 400 39.17 5.72 -12.25
CA TRP A 400 39.98 5.89 -11.03
C TRP A 400 40.78 7.19 -11.08
N PRO A 401 40.15 8.33 -10.79
CA PRO A 401 40.76 9.62 -10.89
C PRO A 401 41.84 9.83 -9.82
N VAL A 402 42.81 10.70 -10.15
CA VAL A 402 43.82 11.18 -9.21
C VAL A 402 43.23 12.29 -8.35
N THR A 403 43.27 12.13 -7.02
CA THR A 403 42.74 13.12 -6.07
C THR A 403 43.69 14.28 -5.84
N SER A 404 44.96 14.00 -5.80
CA SER A 404 46.03 15.00 -5.60
C SER A 404 47.18 14.75 -6.55
N GLY A 405 47.75 15.82 -7.13
CA GLY A 405 48.85 15.71 -8.08
C GLY A 405 48.39 15.64 -9.54
N ARG A 406 49.09 14.87 -10.38
CA ARG A 406 48.78 14.69 -11.79
C ARG A 406 48.75 13.23 -12.22
N GLU A 407 48.02 12.92 -13.28
CA GLU A 407 48.05 11.63 -13.96
C GLU A 407 49.34 11.44 -14.78
N PHE A 408 49.57 10.22 -15.28
CA PHE A 408 50.65 9.95 -16.21
C PHE A 408 50.39 10.66 -17.54
N ALA A 409 51.41 11.35 -18.03
CA ALA A 409 51.39 11.88 -19.38
C ALA A 409 51.96 10.85 -20.37
N PRO A 410 51.56 10.89 -21.68
CA PRO A 410 52.15 10.01 -22.70
C PRO A 410 53.69 10.11 -22.79
N GLU A 411 54.26 11.24 -22.39
CA GLU A 411 55.69 11.47 -22.32
C GLU A 411 56.37 10.65 -21.22
N ASP A 412 55.68 10.45 -20.07
CA ASP A 412 56.18 9.61 -18.97
C ASP A 412 56.40 8.17 -19.41
N GLU A 413 55.49 7.65 -20.24
CA GLU A 413 55.59 6.31 -20.78
C GLU A 413 56.71 6.22 -21.83
N ARG A 414 56.76 7.13 -22.80
CA ARG A 414 57.81 7.14 -23.86
C ARG A 414 59.21 7.25 -23.30
N ALA A 415 59.37 8.08 -22.27
CA ALA A 415 60.67 8.33 -21.62
C ALA A 415 61.03 7.24 -20.59
N ALA A 416 60.14 6.28 -20.30
CA ALA A 416 60.25 5.37 -19.16
C ALA A 416 60.61 6.12 -17.88
N ALA A 417 59.80 7.17 -17.58
CA ALA A 417 60.04 8.09 -16.48
C ALA A 417 59.89 7.36 -15.12
N LEU A 418 60.76 7.76 -14.17
CA LEU A 418 60.77 7.21 -12.82
C LEU A 418 59.75 7.93 -11.94
N VAL A 419 58.47 7.77 -12.27
CA VAL A 419 57.34 8.40 -11.59
C VAL A 419 56.33 7.31 -11.18
N CYS A 420 55.57 7.59 -10.10
CA CYS A 420 54.55 6.68 -9.61
C CYS A 420 53.32 7.43 -9.07
N LEU A 421 52.15 6.73 -9.11
CA LEU A 421 50.92 7.09 -8.40
C LEU A 421 50.71 6.12 -7.26
N LEU A 422 50.24 6.61 -6.13
CA LEU A 422 50.02 5.81 -4.94
C LEU A 422 48.53 5.64 -4.66
N GLY A 423 48.08 4.44 -4.31
CA GLY A 423 46.80 4.20 -3.72
C GLY A 423 46.77 4.60 -2.24
N ASN A 424 45.58 4.87 -1.73
CA ASN A 424 45.40 5.47 -0.40
C ASN A 424 45.97 4.61 0.74
N THR A 425 45.84 3.30 0.67
CA THR A 425 46.38 2.35 1.67
C THR A 425 47.90 2.41 1.72
N VAL A 426 48.56 2.55 0.58
CA VAL A 426 50.03 2.71 0.51
C VAL A 426 50.46 4.02 1.10
N VAL A 427 49.72 5.11 0.85
CA VAL A 427 50.01 6.44 1.43
C VAL A 427 49.90 6.36 2.96
N GLN A 428 48.86 5.78 3.50
CA GLN A 428 48.67 5.62 4.95
C GLN A 428 49.81 4.84 5.62
N ASN A 429 50.28 3.77 4.99
CA ASN A 429 51.33 2.93 5.56
C ASN A 429 52.75 3.49 5.41
N LEU A 430 53.03 4.27 4.36
CA LEU A 430 54.39 4.81 4.10
C LEU A 430 54.58 6.29 4.49
N PHE A 431 53.51 7.08 4.63
CA PHE A 431 53.56 8.50 4.93
C PHE A 431 52.74 8.90 6.17
N GLY A 432 51.80 8.04 6.63
CA GLY A 432 50.87 8.36 7.71
C GLY A 432 49.82 9.38 7.32
N GLU A 433 49.05 9.89 8.31
CA GLU A 433 47.90 10.77 8.03
C GLU A 433 48.26 12.23 7.71
N HIS A 434 49.51 12.66 7.94
CA HIS A 434 49.89 14.09 7.97
C HIS A 434 50.98 14.49 6.98
N GLN A 435 51.57 13.57 6.27
CA GLN A 435 52.67 13.87 5.34
C GLN A 435 52.20 13.84 3.89
N ASP A 436 52.41 14.94 3.15
CA ASP A 436 52.11 14.98 1.72
C ASP A 436 53.09 14.08 0.96
N PRO A 437 52.61 13.05 0.25
CA PRO A 437 53.46 12.16 -0.51
C PRO A 437 53.95 12.77 -1.83
N ILE A 438 53.31 13.85 -2.35
CA ILE A 438 53.61 14.39 -3.68
C ILE A 438 55.00 14.97 -3.71
N GLY A 439 55.77 14.62 -4.76
CA GLY A 439 57.14 15.04 -4.95
C GLY A 439 58.18 14.23 -4.16
N SER A 440 57.74 13.43 -3.17
CA SER A 440 58.66 12.56 -2.41
C SER A 440 59.20 11.44 -3.29
N VAL A 441 60.40 10.93 -2.91
CA VAL A 441 61.05 9.83 -3.62
C VAL A 441 60.92 8.55 -2.80
N ILE A 442 60.26 7.56 -3.34
CA ILE A 442 60.14 6.22 -2.76
C ILE A 442 60.99 5.21 -3.51
N ARG A 443 61.36 4.13 -2.86
CA ARG A 443 62.07 3.03 -3.50
C ARG A 443 61.13 1.85 -3.74
N VAL A 444 60.94 1.52 -5.02
CA VAL A 444 60.14 0.32 -5.45
C VAL A 444 61.14 -0.74 -5.88
N LYS A 445 61.26 -1.82 -5.11
CA LYS A 445 62.38 -2.76 -5.19
C LYS A 445 63.74 -1.97 -5.08
N ASN A 446 64.49 -1.92 -6.17
CA ASN A 446 65.75 -1.24 -6.20
C ASN A 446 65.72 0.05 -7.03
N VAL A 447 64.56 0.56 -7.40
CA VAL A 447 64.41 1.74 -8.27
C VAL A 447 63.79 2.88 -7.48
N GLN A 448 64.47 4.04 -7.48
CA GLN A 448 63.93 5.27 -6.90
C GLN A 448 62.92 5.89 -7.86
N MET A 449 61.73 6.22 -7.34
CA MET A 449 60.64 6.83 -8.10
C MET A 449 60.07 8.03 -7.39
N ARG A 450 59.71 9.05 -8.15
CA ARG A 450 59.03 10.23 -7.62
C ARG A 450 57.52 10.04 -7.64
N VAL A 451 56.89 10.32 -6.50
CA VAL A 451 55.44 10.33 -6.41
C VAL A 451 54.89 11.56 -7.11
N VAL A 452 54.03 11.38 -8.12
CA VAL A 452 53.43 12.48 -8.91
C VAL A 452 51.95 12.68 -8.65
N GLY A 453 51.31 11.71 -7.97
CA GLY A 453 49.90 11.85 -7.55
C GLY A 453 49.44 10.74 -6.65
N VAL A 454 48.27 10.95 -6.07
CA VAL A 454 47.55 10.02 -5.19
C VAL A 454 46.20 9.71 -5.81
N LEU A 455 45.83 8.44 -5.86
CA LEU A 455 44.57 7.95 -6.41
C LEU A 455 43.41 8.21 -5.46
N SER A 456 42.20 8.36 -5.99
CA SER A 456 40.99 8.40 -5.18
C SER A 456 40.76 7.05 -4.48
N ASN A 457 40.12 7.10 -3.31
CA ASN A 457 39.78 5.89 -2.56
C ASN A 457 38.71 5.08 -3.31
N LYS A 458 39.01 3.82 -3.64
CA LYS A 458 38.10 2.82 -4.21
C LYS A 458 37.56 1.82 -3.19
N GLY A 459 38.24 1.65 -2.07
CA GLY A 459 37.89 0.71 -1.03
C GLY A 459 38.11 -0.77 -1.41
N GLN A 460 37.38 -1.64 -0.74
CA GLN A 460 37.48 -3.08 -1.00
C GLN A 460 36.68 -3.49 -2.23
N SER A 461 37.27 -4.40 -3.03
CA SER A 461 36.55 -5.05 -4.13
C SER A 461 35.47 -5.99 -3.59
N GLY A 462 34.48 -6.36 -4.43
CA GLY A 462 33.44 -7.34 -4.07
C GLY A 462 33.98 -8.72 -3.66
N PHE A 463 35.27 -8.99 -3.84
CA PHE A 463 35.98 -10.21 -3.42
C PHE A 463 36.82 -9.99 -2.16
N GLY A 464 36.67 -8.87 -1.47
CA GLY A 464 37.38 -8.58 -0.21
C GLY A 464 38.83 -8.14 -0.37
N GLN A 465 39.32 -7.90 -1.60
CA GLN A 465 40.65 -7.35 -1.84
C GLN A 465 40.63 -5.82 -1.74
N ASP A 466 41.59 -5.26 -1.03
CA ASP A 466 41.79 -3.81 -0.98
C ASP A 466 42.34 -3.33 -2.34
N GLN A 467 41.54 -2.50 -3.04
CA GLN A 467 41.94 -1.91 -4.32
C GLN A 467 42.92 -0.77 -4.14
N ASP A 468 42.92 -0.15 -2.97
CA ASP A 468 43.77 1.02 -2.67
C ASP A 468 45.21 0.62 -2.27
N ASP A 469 45.48 -0.70 -2.08
CA ASP A 469 46.81 -1.22 -1.80
C ASP A 469 47.60 -1.46 -3.11
N VAL A 470 47.94 -0.38 -3.81
CA VAL A 470 48.61 -0.41 -5.12
C VAL A 470 49.55 0.76 -5.36
N VAL A 471 50.60 0.50 -6.12
CA VAL A 471 51.49 1.50 -6.72
C VAL A 471 51.39 1.38 -8.23
N LEU A 472 50.98 2.43 -8.92
CA LEU A 472 50.99 2.47 -10.38
C LEU A 472 52.29 3.12 -10.87
N ILE A 473 52.84 2.57 -11.92
CA ILE A 473 54.02 3.08 -12.62
C ILE A 473 53.83 2.98 -14.14
N PRO A 474 54.46 3.82 -14.98
CA PRO A 474 54.35 3.67 -16.41
C PRO A 474 54.79 2.28 -16.88
N PHE A 475 54.04 1.67 -17.82
CA PHE A 475 54.29 0.31 -18.28
C PHE A 475 55.71 0.07 -18.76
N THR A 476 56.24 1.01 -19.55
CA THR A 476 57.64 0.97 -20.04
C THR A 476 58.65 1.00 -18.91
N THR A 477 58.37 1.75 -17.82
CA THR A 477 59.23 1.78 -16.62
C THR A 477 59.14 0.45 -15.86
N ALA A 478 57.93 -0.08 -15.73
CA ALA A 478 57.72 -1.39 -15.12
C ALA A 478 58.50 -2.48 -15.84
N GLU A 479 58.33 -2.56 -17.14
CA GLU A 479 58.97 -3.57 -17.99
C GLU A 479 60.51 -3.49 -17.94
N ARG A 480 61.04 -2.28 -18.15
CA ARG A 480 62.48 -2.13 -18.33
C ARG A 480 63.26 -2.07 -17.03
N LYS A 481 62.66 -1.54 -15.94
CA LYS A 481 63.45 -1.19 -14.74
C LYS A 481 63.00 -1.89 -13.47
N VAL A 482 61.71 -2.29 -13.34
CA VAL A 482 61.16 -2.73 -12.06
C VAL A 482 60.70 -4.22 -12.05
N LEU A 483 59.82 -4.59 -12.96
CA LEU A 483 59.15 -5.89 -12.89
C LEU A 483 59.96 -6.99 -13.53
N GLY A 484 60.57 -6.77 -14.65
CA GLY A 484 61.33 -7.74 -15.40
C GLY A 484 60.49 -8.94 -15.83
N VAL A 485 60.20 -9.08 -17.09
CA VAL A 485 59.44 -10.26 -17.61
C VAL A 485 60.35 -11.46 -17.70
N ALA A 486 59.97 -12.60 -17.07
CA ALA A 486 60.71 -13.84 -17.25
C ALA A 486 60.62 -14.30 -18.72
N ALA A 487 61.70 -14.56 -19.34
CA ALA A 487 61.71 -15.19 -20.66
C ALA A 487 60.96 -16.51 -20.61
N PRO A 488 60.15 -16.91 -21.62
CA PRO A 488 59.67 -18.26 -21.74
C PRO A 488 60.89 -19.15 -21.77
N VAL A 489 60.91 -20.15 -20.87
CA VAL A 489 61.98 -21.13 -20.85
C VAL A 489 62.03 -21.74 -22.26
N ALA A 490 63.11 -21.45 -23.00
CA ALA A 490 63.36 -22.15 -24.26
C ALA A 490 63.24 -23.65 -23.95
N LYS A 491 62.54 -24.43 -24.80
CA LYS A 491 62.50 -25.87 -24.70
C LYS A 491 63.89 -26.37 -24.39
N ALA A 492 64.09 -26.89 -23.19
CA ALA A 492 65.31 -27.61 -22.90
C ALA A 492 65.35 -28.73 -23.89
N THR A 493 66.17 -28.64 -24.92
CA THR A 493 66.59 -29.76 -25.72
C THR A 493 67.24 -30.71 -24.70
N PRO A 494 66.80 -31.95 -24.57
CA PRO A 494 67.48 -32.88 -23.70
C PRO A 494 68.92 -32.91 -24.15
N SER A 495 69.83 -32.38 -23.32
CA SER A 495 71.23 -32.47 -23.63
C SER A 495 71.67 -33.94 -23.46
N THR A 496 71.90 -34.55 -24.55
CA THR A 496 72.42 -35.91 -24.68
C THR A 496 73.84 -36.07 -24.09
N THR A 497 74.36 -35.04 -23.43
CA THR A 497 75.71 -35.02 -22.86
C THR A 497 75.82 -35.61 -21.45
N ALA A 498 74.71 -35.85 -20.72
CA ALA A 498 74.79 -36.49 -19.40
C ALA A 498 74.99 -37.97 -19.43
N SER A 499 74.85 -38.67 -20.60
CA SER A 499 74.98 -40.07 -20.72
C SER A 499 76.40 -40.60 -20.97
N LEU A 500 77.35 -39.72 -21.18
CA LEU A 500 78.73 -40.10 -21.49
C LEU A 500 79.64 -40.10 -20.25
N LEU A 501 79.18 -39.70 -19.08
CA LEU A 501 80.07 -39.70 -17.91
C LEU A 501 79.86 -40.78 -16.88
N ASN A 502 78.86 -41.66 -17.07
CA ASN A 502 78.71 -42.81 -16.17
C ASN A 502 78.18 -44.03 -16.91
N PRO A 503 79.06 -44.89 -17.50
CA PRO A 503 78.65 -46.04 -18.28
C PRO A 503 78.10 -47.23 -17.47
N TYR A 504 77.95 -47.06 -16.15
CA TYR A 504 77.45 -48.11 -15.24
C TYR A 504 76.09 -47.81 -14.58
N ALA A 505 75.43 -46.70 -14.88
CA ALA A 505 74.10 -46.36 -14.30
C ALA A 505 73.02 -47.14 -15.06
N THR A 506 72.66 -48.30 -14.58
CA THR A 506 71.63 -49.17 -15.15
C THR A 506 70.22 -48.92 -14.66
N THR A 507 70.00 -47.96 -13.76
CA THR A 507 68.67 -47.53 -13.28
C THR A 507 68.59 -46.01 -13.23
N PRO A 508 67.51 -45.42 -13.72
CA PRO A 508 67.30 -43.98 -13.54
C PRO A 508 67.15 -43.66 -12.05
N ASP A 509 67.98 -42.81 -11.52
CA ASP A 509 67.85 -42.28 -10.16
C ASP A 509 66.52 -41.55 -10.06
N PRO A 510 65.59 -41.88 -9.10
CA PRO A 510 64.31 -41.22 -8.92
C PRO A 510 64.46 -39.69 -8.69
N ALA A 511 65.60 -39.25 -8.20
CA ALA A 511 65.91 -37.82 -8.02
C ALA A 511 66.03 -37.02 -9.35
N THR A 512 66.26 -37.70 -10.49
CA THR A 512 66.36 -37.06 -11.82
C THR A 512 64.99 -36.89 -12.50
N ILE A 513 63.91 -37.48 -11.95
CA ILE A 513 62.55 -37.32 -12.47
C ILE A 513 61.93 -36.01 -12.05
N TYR A 514 62.34 -35.45 -10.94
CA TYR A 514 62.00 -34.10 -10.57
C TYR A 514 63.05 -33.17 -11.19
N ASN A 515 62.76 -32.62 -12.38
CA ASN A 515 63.50 -31.51 -12.92
C ASN A 515 63.50 -30.37 -11.91
N ALA A 516 64.49 -30.36 -11.03
CA ALA A 516 64.91 -29.12 -10.42
C ALA A 516 65.22 -28.20 -11.60
N SER A 517 64.44 -27.15 -11.78
CA SER A 517 64.80 -26.06 -12.70
C SER A 517 66.16 -25.55 -12.30
N THR A 518 67.21 -26.13 -12.88
CA THR A 518 68.53 -25.54 -12.81
C THR A 518 68.43 -24.21 -13.55
N THR A 519 68.17 -23.14 -12.79
CA THR A 519 68.47 -21.81 -13.26
C THR A 519 69.90 -21.79 -13.64
N VAL A 520 70.18 -21.90 -14.94
CA VAL A 520 71.51 -21.63 -15.47
C VAL A 520 71.74 -20.15 -15.21
N ILE A 521 72.41 -19.85 -14.11
CA ILE A 521 72.90 -18.49 -13.83
C ILE A 521 73.93 -18.21 -14.90
N SER A 522 73.53 -17.47 -15.94
CA SER A 522 74.51 -16.99 -16.94
C SER A 522 75.53 -16.12 -16.24
N PRO A 523 76.83 -16.40 -16.37
CA PRO A 523 77.86 -15.54 -15.79
C PRO A 523 77.91 -14.14 -16.41
N PHE A 524 77.15 -13.87 -17.45
CA PHE A 524 77.13 -12.64 -18.21
C PHE A 524 75.85 -11.80 -18.12
N GLY A 525 75.05 -11.99 -17.08
CA GLY A 525 73.88 -11.13 -16.85
C GLY A 525 72.54 -11.84 -16.79
N ALA A 526 71.49 -11.10 -16.40
CA ALA A 526 70.12 -11.63 -16.30
C ALA A 526 69.64 -12.20 -17.64
N PRO A 527 68.86 -13.28 -17.65
CA PRO A 527 68.29 -13.82 -18.88
C PRO A 527 67.54 -12.73 -19.65
N PRO A 528 67.59 -12.80 -21.02
CA PRO A 528 66.92 -11.78 -21.83
C PRO A 528 65.41 -11.69 -21.45
N LYS A 529 64.97 -10.46 -21.09
CA LYS A 529 63.59 -10.22 -20.78
C LYS A 529 62.77 -10.20 -22.06
N LEU A 530 61.68 -10.95 -22.09
CA LEU A 530 60.66 -10.75 -23.12
C LEU A 530 59.97 -9.43 -22.91
N THR A 531 60.14 -8.53 -23.88
CA THR A 531 59.49 -7.25 -23.88
C THR A 531 58.08 -7.37 -24.46
N GLY A 532 57.15 -6.57 -23.92
CA GLY A 532 55.81 -6.46 -24.44
C GLY A 532 54.81 -7.54 -24.01
N VAL A 533 55.11 -8.35 -23.01
CA VAL A 533 54.11 -9.31 -22.43
C VAL A 533 53.26 -8.56 -21.41
N VAL A 534 51.95 -8.76 -21.50
CA VAL A 534 50.96 -8.16 -20.59
C VAL A 534 50.12 -9.21 -19.93
N GLN A 535 49.68 -8.96 -18.69
CA GLN A 535 48.85 -9.91 -17.97
C GLN A 535 47.36 -9.65 -18.22
N VAL A 536 46.94 -8.44 -18.46
CA VAL A 536 45.56 -8.05 -18.68
C VAL A 536 45.51 -6.94 -19.73
N ILE A 537 44.56 -7.05 -20.66
CA ILE A 537 44.15 -5.95 -21.53
C ILE A 537 42.74 -5.55 -21.15
N PHE A 538 42.54 -4.26 -20.93
CA PHE A 538 41.26 -3.62 -20.70
C PHE A 538 40.82 -2.93 -21.98
N ALA A 539 39.65 -3.23 -22.49
CA ALA A 539 39.07 -2.56 -23.66
C ALA A 539 37.71 -1.99 -23.26
N GLU A 540 37.48 -0.73 -23.55
CA GLU A 540 36.21 -0.07 -23.34
C GLU A 540 35.44 -0.03 -24.67
N ALA A 541 34.22 -0.56 -24.71
CA ALA A 541 33.34 -0.46 -25.86
C ALA A 541 32.71 0.94 -25.93
N LYS A 542 32.48 1.48 -27.13
CA LYS A 542 31.88 2.80 -27.35
C LYS A 542 30.49 2.95 -26.75
N SER A 543 29.70 1.88 -26.74
CA SER A 543 28.39 1.83 -26.09
C SER A 543 28.09 0.42 -25.62
N GLU A 544 27.11 0.28 -24.74
CA GLU A 544 26.65 -1.02 -24.25
C GLU A 544 26.12 -1.92 -25.39
N GLU A 545 25.47 -1.33 -26.38
CA GLU A 545 24.93 -2.04 -27.54
C GLU A 545 26.01 -2.63 -28.45
N LEU A 546 27.19 -2.00 -28.49
CA LEU A 546 28.34 -2.44 -29.28
C LEU A 546 29.27 -3.44 -28.56
N ILE A 547 28.95 -3.84 -27.33
CA ILE A 547 29.74 -4.84 -26.60
C ILE A 547 29.89 -6.16 -27.35
N PRO A 548 28.82 -6.75 -27.94
CA PRO A 548 28.95 -8.00 -28.70
C PRO A 548 29.87 -7.84 -29.91
N ASP A 549 29.74 -6.72 -30.63
CA ASP A 549 30.60 -6.41 -31.79
C ASP A 549 32.05 -6.20 -31.37
N ALA A 550 32.27 -5.52 -30.24
CA ALA A 550 33.62 -5.32 -29.68
C ALA A 550 34.26 -6.65 -29.31
N ILE A 551 33.51 -7.57 -28.66
CA ILE A 551 34.02 -8.91 -28.31
C ILE A 551 34.40 -9.66 -29.58
N GLN A 552 33.58 -9.61 -30.62
CA GLN A 552 33.86 -10.30 -31.87
C GLN A 552 35.09 -9.71 -32.56
N GLN A 553 35.19 -8.38 -32.69
CA GLN A 553 36.31 -7.70 -33.30
C GLN A 553 37.63 -8.00 -32.56
N ILE A 554 37.62 -7.89 -31.23
CA ILE A 554 38.80 -8.22 -30.38
C ILE A 554 39.17 -9.68 -30.57
N THR A 555 38.23 -10.60 -30.63
CA THR A 555 38.47 -12.03 -30.86
C THR A 555 39.15 -12.24 -32.22
N ASP A 556 38.61 -11.66 -33.29
CA ASP A 556 39.17 -11.77 -34.63
C ASP A 556 40.56 -11.15 -34.75
N THR A 557 40.79 -10.02 -34.10
CA THR A 557 42.10 -9.34 -34.09
C THR A 557 43.17 -10.20 -33.38
N ILE A 558 42.83 -10.74 -32.18
CA ILE A 558 43.77 -11.61 -31.45
C ILE A 558 44.00 -12.95 -32.19
N HIS A 559 42.96 -13.58 -32.76
CA HIS A 559 43.06 -14.79 -33.55
C HIS A 559 44.05 -14.61 -34.71
N ARG A 560 43.98 -13.52 -35.48
CA ARG A 560 44.89 -13.24 -36.56
C ARG A 560 46.32 -13.07 -36.09
N ARG A 561 46.51 -12.37 -34.97
CA ARG A 561 47.84 -12.06 -34.43
C ARG A 561 48.50 -13.25 -33.76
N HIS A 562 47.73 -14.11 -33.09
CA HIS A 562 48.25 -15.33 -32.45
C HIS A 562 48.27 -16.54 -33.40
N HIS A 563 47.84 -16.36 -34.66
CA HIS A 563 47.73 -17.41 -35.67
C HIS A 563 46.92 -18.62 -35.19
N ILE A 564 45.81 -18.34 -34.48
CA ILE A 564 44.89 -19.43 -33.99
C ILE A 564 44.10 -19.95 -35.18
N GLN A 565 44.17 -21.24 -35.41
CA GLN A 565 43.45 -21.89 -36.51
C GLN A 565 41.95 -22.02 -36.16
N PRO A 566 41.04 -21.90 -37.14
CA PRO A 566 39.61 -22.09 -36.90
C PRO A 566 39.33 -23.43 -36.23
N GLY A 567 38.54 -23.43 -35.16
CA GLY A 567 38.15 -24.63 -34.40
C GLY A 567 39.14 -25.06 -33.31
N LYS A 568 40.22 -24.30 -33.06
CA LYS A 568 41.06 -24.47 -31.88
C LYS A 568 40.60 -23.59 -30.73
N ASP A 569 40.84 -24.07 -29.50
CA ASP A 569 40.60 -23.29 -28.28
C ASP A 569 41.38 -21.98 -28.28
N ASN A 570 40.77 -20.89 -27.80
CA ASN A 570 41.42 -19.61 -27.65
C ASN A 570 42.50 -19.68 -26.55
N ASP A 571 43.62 -19.03 -26.78
CA ASP A 571 44.67 -18.80 -25.78
C ASP A 571 44.45 -17.55 -24.94
N PHE A 572 43.23 -16.94 -25.03
CA PHE A 572 42.75 -15.80 -24.27
C PHE A 572 41.27 -15.99 -23.90
N ASP A 573 40.81 -15.25 -22.90
CA ASP A 573 39.44 -15.21 -22.41
C ASP A 573 38.97 -13.75 -22.31
N ILE A 574 37.79 -13.43 -22.88
CA ILE A 574 37.21 -12.11 -22.83
C ILE A 574 36.06 -12.11 -21.85
N ARG A 575 36.17 -11.37 -20.78
CA ARG A 575 35.13 -11.23 -19.76
C ARG A 575 34.41 -9.91 -19.88
N ASN A 576 33.11 -9.99 -20.00
CA ASN A 576 32.22 -8.84 -20.00
C ASN A 576 31.71 -8.58 -18.57
N LEU A 577 32.17 -7.48 -17.97
CA LEU A 577 31.71 -7.12 -16.63
C LEU A 577 30.24 -6.68 -16.62
N SER A 578 29.75 -6.13 -17.73
CA SER A 578 28.33 -5.72 -17.84
C SER A 578 27.36 -6.92 -17.78
N GLU A 579 27.76 -8.11 -18.21
CA GLU A 579 26.92 -9.32 -18.09
C GLU A 579 26.76 -9.77 -16.63
N ILE A 580 27.84 -9.69 -15.87
CA ILE A 580 27.82 -9.99 -14.43
C ILE A 580 26.88 -9.00 -13.73
N ALA A 581 26.95 -7.73 -14.14
CA ALA A 581 26.08 -6.67 -13.67
C ALA A 581 24.60 -6.97 -13.95
N LYS A 582 24.29 -7.28 -15.20
CA LYS A 582 22.92 -7.62 -15.63
C LYS A 582 22.37 -8.86 -14.91
N ALA A 583 23.19 -9.87 -14.72
CA ALA A 583 22.81 -11.07 -13.98
C ALA A 583 22.48 -10.76 -12.50
N ALA A 584 23.30 -9.91 -11.86
CA ALA A 584 23.05 -9.45 -10.49
C ALA A 584 21.78 -8.58 -10.40
N GLU A 585 21.58 -7.65 -11.35
CA GLU A 585 20.36 -6.83 -11.42
C GLU A 585 19.11 -7.68 -11.63
N SER A 586 19.15 -8.64 -12.55
CA SER A 586 18.05 -9.59 -12.79
C SER A 586 17.73 -10.42 -11.55
N SER A 587 18.73 -10.94 -10.86
CA SER A 587 18.56 -11.68 -9.60
C SER A 587 17.93 -10.83 -8.52
N SER A 588 18.37 -9.58 -8.36
CA SER A 588 17.82 -8.64 -7.39
C SER A 588 16.37 -8.28 -7.73
N HIS A 589 16.03 -8.13 -9.02
CA HIS A 589 14.66 -7.86 -9.45
C HIS A 589 13.72 -9.02 -9.11
N VAL A 590 14.14 -10.27 -9.36
CA VAL A 590 13.37 -11.46 -8.98
C VAL A 590 13.16 -11.53 -7.47
N MET A 591 14.21 -11.26 -6.69
CA MET A 591 14.13 -11.24 -5.23
C MET A 591 13.15 -10.15 -4.73
N ALA A 592 13.21 -8.94 -5.29
CA ALA A 592 12.27 -7.86 -4.97
C ALA A 592 10.82 -8.24 -5.28
N LEU A 593 10.59 -8.97 -6.38
CA LEU A 593 9.26 -9.43 -6.80
C LEU A 593 8.73 -10.51 -5.84
N LEU A 594 9.57 -11.44 -5.40
CA LEU A 594 9.21 -12.45 -4.40
C LEU A 594 8.85 -11.81 -3.05
N LEU A 595 9.64 -10.83 -2.60
CA LEU A 595 9.37 -10.10 -1.37
C LEU A 595 8.06 -9.30 -1.45
N ALA A 596 7.80 -8.66 -2.60
CA ALA A 596 6.54 -7.96 -2.85
C ALA A 596 5.34 -8.91 -2.84
N ALA A 597 5.48 -10.13 -3.37
CA ALA A 597 4.44 -11.15 -3.33
C ALA A 597 4.11 -11.57 -1.89
N VAL A 598 5.12 -11.82 -1.06
CA VAL A 598 4.94 -12.15 0.37
C VAL A 598 4.24 -11.02 1.12
N ALA A 599 4.67 -9.77 0.89
CA ALA A 599 4.03 -8.60 1.49
C ALA A 599 2.55 -8.45 1.05
N SER A 600 2.26 -8.73 -0.23
CA SER A 600 0.90 -8.70 -0.77
C SER A 600 0.00 -9.75 -0.11
N ILE A 601 0.50 -10.97 0.11
CA ILE A 601 -0.22 -12.03 0.83
C ILE A 601 -0.51 -11.58 2.28
N SER A 602 0.46 -10.99 2.96
CA SER A 602 0.26 -10.47 4.33
C SER A 602 -0.82 -9.41 4.39
N LEU A 603 -0.89 -8.53 3.38
CA LEU A 603 -1.90 -7.48 3.29
C LEU A 603 -3.28 -8.04 2.96
N LEU A 604 -3.37 -9.10 2.13
CA LEU A 604 -4.63 -9.82 1.88
C LEU A 604 -5.17 -10.47 3.15
N VAL A 605 -4.31 -11.08 3.96
CA VAL A 605 -4.71 -11.66 5.26
C VAL A 605 -5.24 -10.55 6.19
N GLY A 606 -4.58 -9.39 6.23
CA GLY A 606 -5.06 -8.21 6.95
C GLY A 606 -6.44 -7.75 6.45
N GLY A 607 -6.67 -7.75 5.13
CA GLY A 607 -7.96 -7.44 4.51
C GLY A 607 -9.09 -8.41 4.90
N ILE A 608 -8.81 -9.70 4.93
CA ILE A 608 -9.78 -10.71 5.42
C ILE A 608 -10.12 -10.44 6.90
N GLY A 609 -9.15 -10.01 7.70
CA GLY A 609 -9.38 -9.58 9.08
C GLY A 609 -10.36 -8.40 9.17
N ILE A 610 -10.22 -7.39 8.31
CA ILE A 610 -11.18 -6.27 8.20
C ILE A 610 -12.57 -6.79 7.85
N MET A 611 -12.68 -7.63 6.82
CA MET A 611 -13.97 -8.18 6.39
C MET A 611 -14.69 -8.92 7.52
N ASN A 612 -13.99 -9.77 8.26
CA ASN A 612 -14.55 -10.52 9.38
C ASN A 612 -15.07 -9.60 10.49
N ILE A 613 -14.27 -8.60 10.86
CA ILE A 613 -14.65 -7.68 11.94
C ILE A 613 -15.81 -6.79 11.53
N LEU A 614 -15.86 -6.34 10.27
CA LEU A 614 -16.99 -5.59 9.75
C LEU A 614 -18.27 -6.44 9.67
N LEU A 615 -18.19 -7.73 9.31
CA LEU A 615 -19.35 -8.63 9.34
C LEU A 615 -19.93 -8.75 10.76
N VAL A 616 -19.07 -8.92 11.76
CA VAL A 616 -19.51 -8.94 13.17
C VAL A 616 -20.09 -7.58 13.58
N SER A 617 -19.49 -6.47 13.14
CA SER A 617 -20.02 -5.13 13.42
C SER A 617 -21.40 -4.90 12.79
N VAL A 618 -21.66 -5.45 11.60
CA VAL A 618 -22.98 -5.40 10.95
C VAL A 618 -24.02 -6.16 11.77
N THR A 619 -23.70 -7.39 12.23
CA THR A 619 -24.65 -8.17 13.04
C THR A 619 -24.92 -7.50 14.40
N GLU A 620 -23.90 -6.97 15.09
CA GLU A 620 -24.09 -6.21 16.34
C GLU A 620 -24.91 -4.92 16.17
N ARG A 621 -24.93 -4.34 14.97
CA ARG A 621 -25.63 -3.08 14.65
C ARG A 621 -26.87 -3.29 13.79
N THR A 622 -27.39 -4.52 13.66
CA THR A 622 -28.54 -4.82 12.79
C THR A 622 -29.74 -3.95 13.13
N ARG A 623 -30.11 -3.83 14.42
CA ARG A 623 -31.21 -2.97 14.88
C ARG A 623 -30.95 -1.49 14.59
N GLU A 624 -29.74 -1.00 14.76
CA GLU A 624 -29.33 0.39 14.43
C GLU A 624 -29.52 0.67 12.94
N ILE A 625 -29.14 -0.27 12.07
CA ILE A 625 -29.35 -0.19 10.61
C ILE A 625 -30.86 -0.14 10.30
N GLY A 626 -31.64 -1.02 10.94
CA GLY A 626 -33.10 -1.05 10.80
C GLY A 626 -33.76 0.29 11.14
N ILE A 627 -33.36 0.91 12.25
CA ILE A 627 -33.86 2.25 12.64
C ILE A 627 -33.53 3.29 11.58
N ARG A 628 -32.28 3.32 11.08
CA ARG A 628 -31.89 4.27 10.02
C ARG A 628 -32.73 4.08 8.76
N MET A 629 -32.95 2.84 8.34
CA MET A 629 -33.76 2.55 7.14
C MET A 629 -35.23 2.91 7.36
N ALA A 630 -35.78 2.67 8.57
CA ALA A 630 -37.14 3.04 8.90
C ALA A 630 -37.38 4.55 8.85
N ILE A 631 -36.45 5.36 9.27
CA ILE A 631 -36.55 6.83 9.21
C ILE A 631 -36.12 7.43 7.85
N GLY A 632 -35.88 6.57 6.83
CA GLY A 632 -35.69 6.98 5.44
C GLY A 632 -34.26 6.91 4.90
N ALA A 633 -33.33 6.22 5.56
CA ALA A 633 -32.02 5.94 4.98
C ALA A 633 -32.15 5.07 3.74
N ARG A 634 -31.54 5.48 2.61
CA ARG A 634 -31.41 4.69 1.40
C ARG A 634 -30.33 3.63 1.58
N ARG A 635 -30.41 2.53 0.81
CA ARG A 635 -29.38 1.47 0.79
C ARG A 635 -27.98 2.00 0.58
N VAL A 636 -27.83 3.00 -0.31
CA VAL A 636 -26.52 3.66 -0.60
C VAL A 636 -25.97 4.37 0.64
N HIS A 637 -26.81 4.99 1.48
CA HIS A 637 -26.36 5.66 2.70
C HIS A 637 -25.74 4.65 3.69
N ILE A 638 -26.36 3.48 3.86
CA ILE A 638 -25.83 2.42 4.71
C ILE A 638 -24.54 1.84 4.13
N LEU A 639 -24.51 1.56 2.81
CA LEU A 639 -23.32 1.06 2.13
C LEU A 639 -22.14 2.00 2.29
N LEU A 640 -22.33 3.30 1.98
CA LEU A 640 -21.27 4.31 2.09
C LEU A 640 -20.77 4.47 3.53
N GLN A 641 -21.65 4.42 4.52
CA GLN A 641 -21.26 4.53 5.92
C GLN A 641 -20.26 3.44 6.33
N PHE A 642 -20.57 2.16 6.05
CA PHE A 642 -19.68 1.03 6.38
C PHE A 642 -18.43 1.01 5.51
N LEU A 643 -18.54 1.43 4.24
CA LEU A 643 -17.39 1.51 3.34
C LEU A 643 -16.39 2.59 3.80
N VAL A 644 -16.87 3.77 4.22
CA VAL A 644 -16.03 4.84 4.78
C VAL A 644 -15.34 4.36 6.07
N GLU A 645 -16.04 3.60 6.92
CA GLU A 645 -15.45 3.00 8.13
C GLU A 645 -14.30 2.05 7.77
N ALA A 646 -14.46 1.19 6.74
CA ALA A 646 -13.43 0.28 6.26
C ALA A 646 -12.21 1.02 5.68
N VAL A 647 -12.47 2.02 4.82
CA VAL A 647 -11.42 2.83 4.18
C VAL A 647 -10.64 3.63 5.22
N LEU A 648 -11.32 4.19 6.22
CA LEU A 648 -10.66 4.94 7.28
C LEU A 648 -9.74 4.05 8.13
N LEU A 649 -10.21 2.83 8.47
CA LEU A 649 -9.39 1.83 9.18
C LEU A 649 -8.14 1.46 8.39
N SER A 650 -8.30 1.18 7.10
CA SER A 650 -7.19 0.80 6.23
C SER A 650 -6.23 1.96 5.97
N ALA A 651 -6.73 3.17 5.79
CA ALA A 651 -5.90 4.37 5.60
C ALA A 651 -5.05 4.68 6.84
N ILE A 652 -5.65 4.63 8.04
CA ILE A 652 -4.91 4.83 9.30
C ILE A 652 -3.86 3.72 9.47
N GLY A 653 -4.25 2.45 9.29
CA GLY A 653 -3.34 1.31 9.33
C GLY A 653 -2.19 1.45 8.33
N GLY A 654 -2.50 1.92 7.12
CA GLY A 654 -1.54 2.21 6.07
C GLY A 654 -0.55 3.31 6.44
N VAL A 655 -1.04 4.45 6.96
CA VAL A 655 -0.16 5.57 7.40
C VAL A 655 0.76 5.13 8.53
N VAL A 656 0.22 4.45 9.55
CA VAL A 656 1.04 3.94 10.65
C VAL A 656 2.04 2.89 10.16
N GLY A 657 1.62 2.03 9.21
CA GLY A 657 2.49 1.06 8.53
C GLY A 657 3.62 1.72 7.76
N ILE A 658 3.34 2.82 7.04
CA ILE A 658 4.36 3.60 6.33
C ILE A 658 5.40 4.15 7.32
N LEU A 659 4.95 4.80 8.39
CA LEU A 659 5.85 5.37 9.40
C LEU A 659 6.73 4.28 10.04
N ALA A 660 6.15 3.14 10.38
CA ALA A 660 6.91 2.02 10.92
C ALA A 660 7.86 1.37 9.91
N GLY A 661 7.45 1.23 8.64
CA GLY A 661 8.29 0.69 7.57
C GLY A 661 9.50 1.59 7.28
N VAL A 662 9.29 2.91 7.26
CA VAL A 662 10.38 3.90 7.16
C VAL A 662 11.31 3.81 8.36
N GLY A 663 10.77 3.78 9.59
CA GLY A 663 11.56 3.61 10.79
C GLY A 663 12.35 2.29 10.82
N ALA A 664 11.73 1.19 10.39
CA ALA A 664 12.39 -0.11 10.30
C ALA A 664 13.53 -0.10 9.25
N SER A 665 13.32 0.52 8.08
CA SER A 665 14.38 0.62 7.07
C SER A 665 15.58 1.43 7.56
N GLN A 666 15.34 2.54 8.28
CA GLN A 666 16.41 3.34 8.89
C GLN A 666 17.14 2.56 10.01
N ALA A 667 16.40 1.81 10.82
CA ALA A 667 16.98 0.97 11.85
C ALA A 667 17.85 -0.15 11.26
N ILE A 668 17.41 -0.80 10.19
CA ILE A 668 18.19 -1.80 9.45
C ILE A 668 19.49 -1.18 8.91
N SER A 669 19.42 0.01 8.32
CA SER A 669 20.60 0.71 7.83
C SER A 669 21.59 1.05 8.96
N ALA A 670 21.09 1.56 10.08
CA ALA A 670 21.93 1.97 11.22
C ALA A 670 22.54 0.79 11.99
N LEU A 671 21.79 -0.31 12.19
CA LEU A 671 22.21 -1.44 13.01
C LEU A 671 22.95 -2.53 12.23
N ALA A 672 22.48 -2.82 11.02
CA ALA A 672 23.04 -3.88 10.18
C ALA A 672 24.00 -3.34 9.10
N GLY A 673 24.09 -2.03 8.89
CA GLY A 673 24.91 -1.43 7.84
C GLY A 673 24.42 -1.72 6.41
N TRP A 674 23.18 -2.21 6.27
CA TRP A 674 22.64 -2.52 4.95
C TRP A 674 22.20 -1.24 4.23
N PRO A 675 22.56 -1.09 2.95
CA PRO A 675 22.11 0.05 2.17
C PRO A 675 20.57 -0.02 1.99
N THR A 676 19.89 1.06 2.37
CA THR A 676 18.43 1.18 2.20
C THR A 676 18.11 2.45 1.43
N LEU A 677 17.24 2.33 0.41
CA LEU A 677 16.76 3.47 -0.36
C LEU A 677 15.24 3.57 -0.26
N LEU A 678 14.77 4.71 0.26
CA LEU A 678 13.34 4.99 0.38
C LEU A 678 12.80 5.50 -0.96
N SER A 679 11.90 4.73 -1.56
CA SER A 679 11.23 5.11 -2.81
C SER A 679 9.90 5.80 -2.52
N SER A 680 9.74 7.04 -2.99
CA SER A 680 8.44 7.74 -2.94
C SER A 680 7.34 6.95 -3.66
N LYS A 681 7.69 6.23 -4.72
CA LYS A 681 6.74 5.35 -5.44
C LYS A 681 6.25 4.20 -4.57
N ALA A 682 7.13 3.60 -3.75
CA ALA A 682 6.76 2.53 -2.82
C ALA A 682 5.85 3.04 -1.69
N VAL A 683 6.11 4.22 -1.17
CA VAL A 683 5.28 4.85 -0.13
C VAL A 683 3.88 5.16 -0.64
N ILE A 684 3.77 5.82 -1.81
CA ILE A 684 2.48 6.13 -2.43
C ILE A 684 1.76 4.84 -2.83
N GLY A 685 2.47 3.90 -3.45
CA GLY A 685 1.91 2.60 -3.84
C GLY A 685 1.38 1.81 -2.64
N GLY A 686 2.11 1.77 -1.53
CA GLY A 686 1.68 1.13 -0.28
C GLY A 686 0.42 1.76 0.30
N PHE A 687 0.30 3.09 0.30
CA PHE A 687 -0.89 3.79 0.75
C PHE A 687 -2.11 3.51 -0.14
N VAL A 688 -1.95 3.63 -1.46
CA VAL A 688 -3.02 3.36 -2.44
C VAL A 688 -3.47 1.91 -2.35
N PHE A 689 -2.54 0.98 -2.24
CA PHE A 689 -2.86 -0.44 -2.10
C PHE A 689 -3.58 -0.75 -0.79
N SER A 690 -3.17 -0.14 0.34
CA SER A 690 -3.87 -0.24 1.62
C SER A 690 -5.32 0.25 1.52
N ALA A 691 -5.55 1.41 0.89
CA ALA A 691 -6.90 1.94 0.66
C ALA A 691 -7.73 1.02 -0.24
N ALA A 692 -7.15 0.46 -1.29
CA ALA A 692 -7.80 -0.49 -2.20
C ALA A 692 -8.24 -1.77 -1.48
N VAL A 693 -7.40 -2.30 -0.58
CA VAL A 693 -7.72 -3.45 0.28
C VAL A 693 -8.92 -3.12 1.20
N GLY A 694 -8.92 -1.91 1.80
CA GLY A 694 -10.05 -1.44 2.61
C GLY A 694 -11.37 -1.38 1.83
N ILE A 695 -11.34 -0.88 0.59
CA ILE A 695 -12.50 -0.82 -0.29
C ILE A 695 -12.97 -2.24 -0.66
N PHE A 696 -12.06 -3.08 -1.12
CA PHE A 696 -12.37 -4.42 -1.61
C PHE A 696 -12.99 -5.31 -0.51
N PHE A 697 -12.32 -5.41 0.64
CA PHE A 697 -12.79 -6.24 1.74
C PHE A 697 -13.91 -5.59 2.56
N GLY A 698 -14.04 -4.26 2.55
CA GLY A 698 -15.14 -3.52 3.18
C GLY A 698 -16.43 -3.55 2.38
N TYR A 699 -16.37 -3.73 1.05
CA TYR A 699 -17.54 -3.68 0.19
C TYR A 699 -18.54 -4.79 0.48
N TYR A 700 -18.09 -6.02 0.68
CA TYR A 700 -18.99 -7.15 0.93
C TYR A 700 -19.82 -7.00 2.23
N PRO A 701 -19.23 -6.68 3.40
CA PRO A 701 -20.00 -6.40 4.62
C PRO A 701 -20.93 -5.19 4.48
N ALA A 702 -20.45 -4.12 3.85
CA ALA A 702 -21.25 -2.92 3.62
C ALA A 702 -22.47 -3.20 2.73
N ARG A 703 -22.31 -3.99 1.67
CA ARG A 703 -23.40 -4.43 0.81
C ARG A 703 -24.39 -5.29 1.59
N LYS A 704 -23.92 -6.25 2.40
CA LYS A 704 -24.79 -7.10 3.24
C LYS A 704 -25.61 -6.25 4.21
N ALA A 705 -25.00 -5.24 4.86
CA ALA A 705 -25.69 -4.29 5.71
C ALA A 705 -26.78 -3.50 4.97
N SER A 706 -26.48 -3.05 3.74
CA SER A 706 -27.41 -2.24 2.93
C SER A 706 -28.61 -3.02 2.37
N MET A 707 -28.52 -4.35 2.36
CA MET A 707 -29.59 -5.25 1.86
C MET A 707 -30.49 -5.78 2.96
N LEU A 708 -30.27 -5.38 4.22
CA LEU A 708 -31.16 -5.77 5.32
C LEU A 708 -32.57 -5.24 5.08
N ASN A 709 -33.56 -6.05 5.44
CA ASN A 709 -34.94 -5.61 5.48
C ASN A 709 -35.17 -4.79 6.77
N PRO A 710 -35.73 -3.57 6.70
CA PRO A 710 -35.94 -2.72 7.87
C PRO A 710 -36.74 -3.39 8.99
N ILE A 711 -37.77 -4.15 8.63
CA ILE A 711 -38.67 -4.85 9.60
C ILE A 711 -37.90 -5.93 10.34
N ASP A 712 -37.21 -6.80 9.59
CA ASP A 712 -36.44 -7.89 10.18
C ASP A 712 -35.30 -7.35 11.07
N ALA A 713 -34.70 -6.26 10.63
CA ALA A 713 -33.63 -5.59 11.38
C ALA A 713 -34.13 -4.93 12.69
N LEU A 714 -35.36 -4.39 12.70
CA LEU A 714 -35.96 -3.80 13.90
C LEU A 714 -36.38 -4.86 14.94
N ARG A 715 -36.72 -6.09 14.51
CA ARG A 715 -37.08 -7.21 15.36
C ARG A 715 -35.89 -8.01 15.91
N TYR A 716 -34.69 -7.71 15.41
CA TYR A 716 -33.49 -8.42 15.83
C TYR A 716 -33.12 -7.99 17.28
N GLU A 717 -33.14 -8.97 18.20
CA GLU A 717 -32.73 -8.78 19.59
C GLU A 717 -31.20 -8.84 19.82
#